data_c95ac4c1a7e1cca961f9a55965774729
#
_entry.id   c95ac4c1a7e1cca961f9a55965774729
#
_cell.length_a   1.000
_cell.length_b   1.000
_cell.length_c   1.000
_cell.angle_alpha   90.00
_cell.angle_beta   90.00
_cell.angle_gamma   90.00
#
_symmetry.space_group_name_H-M   'P 1'
#
loop_
_entity.id
_entity.type
_entity.pdbx_description
1 polymer ?
#
loop_
_entity_poly.entity_id
_entity_poly.type
_entity_poly.pdbx_seq_one_letter_code
_entity_poly.pdbx_strand_id
1 'polypeptide(L)'
;MSTRLGFVFTLLLLYWFKTMWAYTVDFNLDIQGFYQVFLAVINPIPLSLLFIGLAFYIKRTKLFYLLSFSIYVILFIWLISNSIYYREFTDFVTVNTMLASSKVSAGLGAAALELFRPWDIIYILDFPILAFLFLKKLVKLDPRPFNKRASFAVTSLSAMLFSANLFLAEIDRPELLTRGFSNYYVVRALGLPAFLGYSANQTYMANKERSKASEVDLKPVEEYVASHYAQPNPETFGLAKGRNVIYIHLESFQQFLIDYKLKVDDKEYEVTPFINSLYHSNETFAFANVFNQVKAGKTSDAETMIETGLFGLNQGSFMVNYGGTNTQQAAPFILSKNGYQSSAVFHGNAGSFWNRNTAYKQWGYHYFFDASYFTKQDDTNSFQYGLNDKIMLKDSIKYLEHMQQPFYTKFITVSNHYPYTTSLIGDEIGFPLAETQDETINGYFATANYLDSSIKAFFDYLKASGLYENSIIVLYGDHYGISNSRNPALAPLLDKNSETWSSYDNAMLQRVPYMVVIPGMNKGKVIETYGGEIDMLPTLEHLLGIDSKNFLQVGQDLLSPNHSQIVAFRSSNYFVTPEYTSYSGRTYYTKTGEEITNPDETTKEQLDKIREAANLQLKISDSIQTGDLLRFYTGNDLGKVNPDDYSYNNSMKALKKIEKEKGDASTSLYSQKGNQSTVDLFKAPSYKELHPEQFSSSSSSSDDSSSSSSSSSSSEKK
;
A
#
# COMPACT_ATOMS: atom_id res chain seq x y z
N MET A 1 -24.88 31.26 24.91
CA MET A 1 -23.66 31.74 25.64
C MET A 1 -23.91 32.19 27.08
N SER A 2 -25.11 32.56 27.49
CA SER A 2 -25.41 33.08 28.83
C SER A 2 -25.36 32.04 29.98
N THR A 3 -25.21 30.76 29.70
CA THR A 3 -25.06 29.68 30.66
C THR A 3 -23.76 28.93 30.41
N ARG A 4 -23.23 28.20 31.43
CA ARG A 4 -22.03 27.37 31.28
C ARG A 4 -22.21 26.30 30.18
N LEU A 5 -23.39 25.68 30.14
CA LEU A 5 -23.70 24.72 29.06
C LEU A 5 -23.73 25.36 27.67
N GLY A 6 -24.38 26.54 27.58
CA GLY A 6 -24.44 27.28 26.32
C GLY A 6 -23.05 27.73 25.83
N PHE A 7 -22.13 28.05 26.75
CA PHE A 7 -20.75 28.39 26.38
C PHE A 7 -19.99 27.18 25.82
N VAL A 8 -20.04 26.04 26.52
CA VAL A 8 -19.40 24.78 26.05
C VAL A 8 -19.98 24.35 24.70
N PHE A 9 -21.30 24.44 24.54
CA PHE A 9 -21.94 24.12 23.27
C PHE A 9 -21.53 25.06 22.13
N THR A 10 -21.32 26.35 22.42
CA THR A 10 -20.81 27.30 21.42
C THR A 10 -19.39 26.93 20.99
N LEU A 11 -18.48 26.63 21.95
CA LEU A 11 -17.12 26.20 21.62
C LEU A 11 -17.09 24.92 20.81
N LEU A 12 -17.96 23.96 21.16
CA LEU A 12 -18.12 22.69 20.43
C LEU A 12 -18.56 22.93 18.99
N LEU A 13 -19.57 23.78 18.76
CA LEU A 13 -20.05 24.12 17.43
C LEU A 13 -18.98 24.85 16.60
N LEU A 14 -18.21 25.76 17.20
CA LEU A 14 -17.14 26.45 16.50
C LEU A 14 -16.02 25.48 16.11
N TYR A 15 -15.65 24.56 17.00
CA TYR A 15 -14.68 23.51 16.67
C TYR A 15 -15.18 22.56 15.58
N TRP A 16 -16.43 22.12 15.69
CA TRP A 16 -17.07 21.26 14.69
C TRP A 16 -17.08 21.94 13.30
N PHE A 17 -17.46 23.20 13.25
CA PHE A 17 -17.50 23.96 11.99
C PHE A 17 -16.10 24.07 11.35
N LYS A 18 -15.07 24.39 12.14
CA LYS A 18 -13.68 24.43 11.68
C LYS A 18 -13.21 23.05 11.19
N THR A 19 -13.59 21.98 11.88
CA THR A 19 -13.23 20.62 11.47
C THR A 19 -13.92 20.24 10.15
N MET A 20 -15.20 20.57 9.98
CA MET A 20 -15.90 20.37 8.70
C MET A 20 -15.25 21.17 7.57
N TRP A 21 -14.83 22.40 7.84
CA TRP A 21 -14.08 23.20 6.88
C TRP A 21 -12.77 22.50 6.48
N ALA A 22 -11.99 22.02 7.44
CA ALA A 22 -10.75 21.28 7.18
C ALA A 22 -11.00 20.01 6.35
N TYR A 23 -12.06 19.26 6.65
CA TYR A 23 -12.42 18.03 5.94
C TYR A 23 -12.83 18.26 4.47
N THR A 24 -13.33 19.45 4.16
CA THR A 24 -13.76 19.77 2.79
C THR A 24 -12.72 20.53 1.98
N VAL A 25 -11.81 21.27 2.63
CA VAL A 25 -10.90 22.20 1.95
C VAL A 25 -9.45 21.74 2.01
N ASP A 26 -9.02 21.16 3.15
CA ASP A 26 -7.62 20.82 3.37
C ASP A 26 -7.34 19.31 3.25
N PHE A 27 -8.26 18.44 3.72
CA PHE A 27 -8.01 17.01 3.81
C PHE A 27 -8.72 16.25 2.69
N ASN A 28 -7.98 15.43 1.98
CA ASN A 28 -8.57 14.40 1.15
C ASN A 28 -8.77 13.14 2.01
N LEU A 29 -9.99 12.94 2.52
CA LEU A 29 -10.35 11.81 3.38
C LEU A 29 -10.94 10.63 2.62
N ASP A 30 -10.98 10.71 1.28
CA ASP A 30 -11.58 9.66 0.44
C ASP A 30 -12.96 9.22 0.97
N ILE A 31 -13.85 10.18 1.15
CA ILE A 31 -15.20 9.95 1.69
C ILE A 31 -16.09 9.44 0.57
N GLN A 32 -16.55 8.20 0.71
CA GLN A 32 -17.42 7.53 -0.25
C GLN A 32 -18.79 7.22 0.36
N GLY A 33 -19.83 7.69 -0.29
CA GLY A 33 -21.21 7.41 0.09
C GLY A 33 -21.68 8.05 1.40
N PHE A 34 -22.99 7.92 1.65
CA PHE A 34 -23.66 8.59 2.77
C PHE A 34 -23.17 8.15 4.13
N TYR A 35 -22.80 6.87 4.30
CA TYR A 35 -22.38 6.34 5.59
C TYR A 35 -21.08 6.97 6.10
N GLN A 36 -20.09 7.14 5.23
CA GLN A 36 -18.82 7.77 5.57
C GLN A 36 -18.95 9.28 5.78
N VAL A 37 -19.83 9.95 5.01
CA VAL A 37 -20.22 11.34 5.29
C VAL A 37 -20.80 11.47 6.69
N PHE A 38 -21.72 10.58 7.07
CA PHE A 38 -22.30 10.55 8.41
C PHE A 38 -21.24 10.39 9.50
N LEU A 39 -20.30 9.43 9.34
CA LEU A 39 -19.19 9.25 10.26
C LEU A 39 -18.32 10.52 10.38
N ALA A 40 -17.95 11.12 9.26
CA ALA A 40 -17.13 12.33 9.23
C ALA A 40 -17.81 13.53 9.91
N VAL A 41 -19.13 13.65 9.79
CA VAL A 41 -19.91 14.73 10.42
C VAL A 41 -20.02 14.55 11.94
N ILE A 42 -20.15 13.33 12.43
CA ILE A 42 -20.36 13.09 13.86
C ILE A 42 -19.05 12.95 14.65
N ASN A 43 -17.95 12.49 14.02
CA ASN A 43 -16.72 12.11 14.72
C ASN A 43 -16.05 13.25 15.53
N PRO A 44 -16.13 14.55 15.15
CA PRO A 44 -15.50 15.58 15.96
C PRO A 44 -16.21 15.85 17.29
N ILE A 45 -17.47 15.41 17.43
CA ILE A 45 -18.35 15.79 18.55
C ILE A 45 -17.99 15.02 19.85
N PRO A 46 -17.88 13.68 19.88
CA PRO A 46 -17.79 12.93 21.15
C PRO A 46 -16.59 13.33 22.01
N LEU A 47 -15.38 13.26 21.45
CA LEU A 47 -14.17 13.55 22.23
C LEU A 47 -13.99 15.06 22.50
N SER A 48 -14.37 15.93 21.56
CA SER A 48 -14.32 17.38 21.82
C SER A 48 -15.28 17.78 22.94
N LEU A 49 -16.48 17.20 22.96
CA LEU A 49 -17.43 17.39 24.05
C LEU A 49 -16.90 16.82 25.37
N LEU A 50 -16.24 15.66 25.33
CA LEU A 50 -15.62 15.05 26.51
C LEU A 50 -14.56 16.00 27.10
N PHE A 51 -13.60 16.45 26.27
CA PHE A 51 -12.48 17.30 26.73
C PHE A 51 -12.98 18.65 27.23
N ILE A 52 -13.79 19.40 26.47
CA ILE A 52 -14.30 20.69 26.87
C ILE A 52 -15.25 20.53 28.07
N GLY A 53 -16.02 19.44 28.12
CA GLY A 53 -16.96 19.10 29.19
C GLY A 53 -16.32 18.79 30.53
N LEU A 54 -15.04 18.39 30.57
CA LEU A 54 -14.29 18.23 31.82
C LEU A 54 -14.30 19.52 32.68
N ALA A 55 -14.40 20.70 32.05
CA ALA A 55 -14.51 21.95 32.75
C ALA A 55 -15.78 22.06 33.63
N PHE A 56 -16.86 21.31 33.36
CA PHE A 56 -18.08 21.33 34.17
C PHE A 56 -17.87 20.92 35.63
N TYR A 57 -16.80 20.19 35.94
CA TYR A 57 -16.45 19.84 37.31
C TYR A 57 -15.83 21.01 38.09
N ILE A 58 -15.48 22.11 37.41
CA ILE A 58 -14.87 23.29 38.03
C ILE A 58 -15.97 24.20 38.59
N LYS A 59 -15.95 24.43 39.89
CA LYS A 59 -16.90 25.32 40.58
C LYS A 59 -16.62 26.79 40.35
N ARG A 60 -15.31 27.19 40.37
CA ARG A 60 -14.87 28.60 40.23
C ARG A 60 -15.19 29.13 38.83
N THR A 61 -16.01 30.16 38.72
CA THR A 61 -16.52 30.71 37.46
C THR A 61 -15.40 31.06 36.49
N LYS A 62 -14.46 31.91 36.90
CA LYS A 62 -13.36 32.31 36.02
C LYS A 62 -12.52 31.14 35.53
N LEU A 63 -12.25 30.14 36.40
CA LEU A 63 -11.45 29.00 36.08
C LEU A 63 -12.20 28.05 35.08
N PHE A 64 -13.52 27.92 35.24
CA PHE A 64 -14.35 27.19 34.30
C PHE A 64 -14.23 27.73 32.88
N TYR A 65 -14.46 29.06 32.68
CA TYR A 65 -14.39 29.67 31.38
C TYR A 65 -12.96 29.65 30.79
N LEU A 66 -11.97 29.89 31.63
CA LEU A 66 -10.57 29.80 31.22
C LEU A 66 -10.21 28.40 30.74
N LEU A 67 -10.53 27.35 31.53
CA LEU A 67 -10.22 25.97 31.19
C LEU A 67 -10.96 25.51 29.91
N SER A 68 -12.26 25.81 29.83
CA SER A 68 -13.04 25.47 28.61
C SER A 68 -12.45 26.11 27.34
N PHE A 69 -12.08 27.38 27.45
CA PHE A 69 -11.49 28.12 26.34
C PHE A 69 -10.06 27.61 26.02
N SER A 70 -9.24 27.32 27.03
CA SER A 70 -7.90 26.76 26.82
C SER A 70 -7.94 25.41 26.12
N ILE A 71 -8.87 24.52 26.51
CA ILE A 71 -9.05 23.23 25.83
C ILE A 71 -9.47 23.46 24.36
N TYR A 72 -10.40 24.38 24.13
CA TYR A 72 -10.80 24.75 22.76
C TYR A 72 -9.61 25.26 21.92
N VAL A 73 -8.74 26.11 22.49
CA VAL A 73 -7.53 26.61 21.82
C VAL A 73 -6.55 25.48 21.53
N ILE A 74 -6.38 24.52 22.45
CA ILE A 74 -5.54 23.33 22.21
C ILE A 74 -6.08 22.49 21.05
N LEU A 75 -7.39 22.22 21.03
CA LEU A 75 -8.02 21.50 19.94
C LEU A 75 -7.88 22.26 18.60
N PHE A 76 -8.02 23.58 18.62
CA PHE A 76 -7.80 24.44 17.46
C PHE A 76 -6.35 24.38 16.96
N ILE A 77 -5.35 24.52 17.85
CA ILE A 77 -3.94 24.41 17.47
C ILE A 77 -3.66 23.05 16.84
N TRP A 78 -4.21 21.99 17.41
CA TRP A 78 -4.09 20.64 16.84
C TRP A 78 -4.69 20.55 15.44
N LEU A 79 -5.87 21.10 15.22
CA LEU A 79 -6.53 21.12 13.92
C LEU A 79 -5.71 21.90 12.89
N ILE A 80 -5.33 23.14 13.16
CA ILE A 80 -4.60 23.98 12.20
C ILE A 80 -3.20 23.44 11.90
N SER A 81 -2.52 22.86 12.88
CA SER A 81 -1.24 22.20 12.66
C SER A 81 -1.37 21.01 11.70
N ASN A 82 -2.43 20.23 11.83
CA ASN A 82 -2.70 19.15 10.88
C ASN A 82 -3.10 19.68 9.51
N SER A 83 -3.88 20.76 9.39
CA SER A 83 -4.22 21.36 8.10
C SER A 83 -2.97 21.84 7.35
N ILE A 84 -2.06 22.55 8.04
CA ILE A 84 -0.81 23.03 7.45
C ILE A 84 0.09 21.86 7.06
N TYR A 85 0.26 20.87 7.94
CA TYR A 85 1.08 19.68 7.71
C TYR A 85 0.55 18.86 6.53
N TYR A 86 -0.77 18.66 6.45
CA TYR A 86 -1.40 17.89 5.39
C TYR A 86 -1.17 18.48 4.00
N ARG A 87 -1.11 19.79 3.88
CA ARG A 87 -0.85 20.49 2.60
C ARG A 87 0.50 20.17 1.98
N GLU A 88 1.48 19.85 2.83
CA GLU A 88 2.85 19.52 2.41
C GLU A 88 3.06 18.03 2.32
N PHE A 89 2.56 17.27 3.29
CA PHE A 89 2.89 15.85 3.45
C PHE A 89 1.73 14.92 3.08
N THR A 90 0.55 15.44 2.77
CA THR A 90 -0.67 14.67 2.47
C THR A 90 -0.99 13.59 3.53
N ASP A 91 -0.58 13.83 4.77
CA ASP A 91 -0.78 12.96 5.92
C ASP A 91 -0.97 13.78 7.21
N PHE A 92 -1.27 13.11 8.32
CA PHE A 92 -1.52 13.73 9.61
C PHE A 92 -0.31 13.69 10.54
N VAL A 93 -0.17 14.71 11.39
CA VAL A 93 0.90 14.78 12.38
C VAL A 93 0.76 13.66 13.40
N THR A 94 1.72 12.73 13.42
CA THR A 94 1.78 11.68 14.44
C THR A 94 2.52 12.16 15.68
N VAL A 95 2.33 11.49 16.82
CA VAL A 95 3.11 11.78 18.03
C VAL A 95 4.60 11.56 17.79
N ASN A 96 4.97 10.57 16.99
CA ASN A 96 6.35 10.35 16.58
C ASN A 96 6.91 11.52 15.78
N THR A 97 6.16 12.06 14.82
CA THR A 97 6.53 13.28 14.06
C THR A 97 6.72 14.49 14.99
N MET A 98 5.83 14.66 15.98
CA MET A 98 5.97 15.73 16.98
C MET A 98 7.26 15.61 17.80
N LEU A 99 7.61 14.40 18.23
CA LEU A 99 8.84 14.14 18.99
C LEU A 99 10.10 14.36 18.16
N ALA A 100 10.07 13.98 16.88
CA ALA A 100 11.18 14.18 15.94
C ALA A 100 11.37 15.67 15.60
N SER A 101 10.27 16.42 15.35
CA SER A 101 10.32 17.84 14.98
C SER A 101 10.84 18.75 16.09
N SER A 102 10.74 18.33 17.36
CA SER A 102 11.34 19.06 18.48
C SER A 102 12.86 19.22 18.38
N LYS A 103 13.52 18.38 17.58
CA LYS A 103 14.97 18.41 17.33
C LYS A 103 15.37 19.27 16.12
N VAL A 104 14.42 19.68 15.26
CA VAL A 104 14.65 20.37 13.98
C VAL A 104 13.96 21.75 13.92
N SER A 105 13.72 22.39 15.05
CA SER A 105 12.89 23.61 15.16
C SER A 105 13.38 24.85 14.40
N ALA A 106 14.65 24.90 13.95
CA ALA A 106 15.19 26.02 13.19
C ALA A 106 14.84 25.90 11.70
N GLY A 107 13.78 26.56 11.25
CA GLY A 107 13.33 26.58 9.84
C GLY A 107 11.87 26.17 9.62
N LEU A 108 11.31 25.34 10.48
CA LEU A 108 9.90 24.89 10.37
C LEU A 108 8.88 26.05 10.41
N GLY A 109 9.18 27.13 11.16
CA GLY A 109 8.30 28.28 11.25
C GLY A 109 8.20 29.09 9.95
N ALA A 110 9.30 29.24 9.20
CA ALA A 110 9.29 29.93 7.91
C ALA A 110 8.56 29.11 6.84
N ALA A 111 8.85 27.81 6.76
CA ALA A 111 8.17 26.89 5.83
C ALA A 111 6.66 26.80 6.13
N ALA A 112 6.26 26.77 7.39
CA ALA A 112 4.84 26.78 7.77
C ALA A 112 4.12 28.06 7.34
N LEU A 113 4.80 29.23 7.37
CA LEU A 113 4.22 30.50 6.92
C LEU A 113 3.98 30.55 5.42
N GLU A 114 4.81 29.89 4.60
CA GLU A 114 4.63 29.79 3.14
C GLU A 114 3.40 28.93 2.76
N LEU A 115 2.99 28.02 3.64
CA LEU A 115 1.83 27.15 3.44
C LEU A 115 0.50 27.78 3.85
N PHE A 116 0.53 28.97 4.48
CA PHE A 116 -0.70 29.72 4.82
C PHE A 116 -1.41 30.23 3.57
N ARG A 117 -2.72 30.05 3.55
CA ARG A 117 -3.60 30.45 2.45
C ARG A 117 -4.56 31.58 2.92
N PRO A 118 -5.01 32.47 2.03
CA PRO A 118 -5.90 33.59 2.42
C PRO A 118 -7.18 33.15 3.16
N TRP A 119 -7.72 31.98 2.81
CA TRP A 119 -8.95 31.46 3.44
C TRP A 119 -8.70 30.84 4.83
N ASP A 120 -7.45 30.72 5.29
CA ASP A 120 -7.15 30.26 6.66
C ASP A 120 -7.64 31.24 7.72
N ILE A 121 -7.97 32.45 7.31
CA ILE A 121 -8.64 33.44 8.17
C ILE A 121 -9.93 32.85 8.80
N ILE A 122 -10.60 31.93 8.11
CA ILE A 122 -11.81 31.25 8.62
C ILE A 122 -11.54 30.50 9.91
N TYR A 123 -10.36 29.89 10.04
CA TYR A 123 -9.96 29.18 11.26
C TYR A 123 -9.80 30.08 12.48
N ILE A 124 -9.50 31.35 12.30
CA ILE A 124 -9.21 32.29 13.41
C ILE A 124 -10.29 33.35 13.62
N LEU A 125 -11.27 33.45 12.73
CA LEU A 125 -12.26 34.55 12.72
C LEU A 125 -13.12 34.61 13.99
N ASP A 126 -13.36 33.48 14.63
CA ASP A 126 -14.15 33.41 15.88
C ASP A 126 -13.42 34.01 17.09
N PHE A 127 -12.08 34.00 17.13
CA PHE A 127 -11.32 34.54 18.25
C PHE A 127 -11.55 36.05 18.46
N PRO A 128 -11.39 36.93 17.45
CA PRO A 128 -11.71 38.35 17.59
C PRO A 128 -13.21 38.58 17.86
N ILE A 129 -14.11 37.75 17.31
CA ILE A 129 -15.55 37.85 17.58
C ILE A 129 -15.83 37.53 19.06
N LEU A 130 -15.29 36.42 19.57
CA LEU A 130 -15.45 36.06 20.98
C LEU A 130 -14.83 37.13 21.91
N ALA A 131 -13.64 37.62 21.59
CA ALA A 131 -12.99 38.70 22.36
C ALA A 131 -13.87 39.95 22.38
N PHE A 132 -14.41 40.37 21.23
CA PHE A 132 -15.32 41.51 21.14
C PHE A 132 -16.57 41.33 22.04
N LEU A 133 -17.23 40.15 21.95
CA LEU A 133 -18.41 39.85 22.75
C LEU A 133 -18.14 39.92 24.27
N PHE A 134 -16.96 39.42 24.71
CA PHE A 134 -16.57 39.47 26.12
C PHE A 134 -16.18 40.89 26.56
N LEU A 135 -15.39 41.61 25.74
CA LEU A 135 -14.95 42.99 26.07
C LEU A 135 -16.13 43.95 26.13
N LYS A 136 -17.10 43.80 25.23
CA LYS A 136 -18.34 44.60 25.26
C LYS A 136 -19.36 44.13 26.27
N LYS A 137 -19.02 43.11 27.10
CA LYS A 137 -19.91 42.49 28.11
C LYS A 137 -21.26 42.03 27.56
N LEU A 138 -21.32 41.73 26.27
CA LEU A 138 -22.51 41.15 25.62
C LEU A 138 -22.74 39.70 26.06
N VAL A 139 -21.70 39.00 26.47
CA VAL A 139 -21.78 37.68 27.12
C VAL A 139 -21.49 37.86 28.61
N LYS A 140 -22.48 37.49 29.44
CA LYS A 140 -22.34 37.50 30.93
C LYS A 140 -21.87 36.11 31.37
N LEU A 141 -20.85 36.10 32.26
CA LEU A 141 -20.37 34.86 32.87
C LEU A 141 -21.41 34.33 33.86
N ASP A 142 -21.85 33.11 33.72
CA ASP A 142 -22.77 32.48 34.67
C ASP A 142 -22.02 32.07 35.95
N PRO A 143 -22.31 32.69 37.10
CA PRO A 143 -21.63 32.40 38.36
C PRO A 143 -22.03 31.04 38.94
N ARG A 144 -23.17 30.50 38.52
CA ARG A 144 -23.71 29.25 39.12
C ARG A 144 -22.86 28.06 38.71
N PRO A 145 -22.39 27.25 39.69
CA PRO A 145 -21.66 26.03 39.38
C PRO A 145 -22.58 25.04 38.68
N PHE A 146 -22.02 24.27 37.74
CA PHE A 146 -22.79 23.21 37.06
C PHE A 146 -23.03 22.06 38.07
N ASN A 147 -24.21 21.41 37.96
CA ASN A 147 -24.56 20.32 38.85
C ASN A 147 -23.65 19.10 38.57
N LYS A 148 -23.06 18.52 39.63
CA LYS A 148 -22.19 17.35 39.52
C LYS A 148 -22.82 16.17 38.79
N ARG A 149 -24.14 15.89 39.04
CA ARG A 149 -24.87 14.83 38.33
C ARG A 149 -24.99 15.14 36.82
N ALA A 150 -25.25 16.41 36.48
CA ALA A 150 -25.31 16.85 35.10
C ALA A 150 -23.91 16.84 34.44
N SER A 151 -22.85 17.21 35.18
CA SER A 151 -21.46 17.07 34.70
C SER A 151 -21.15 15.62 34.36
N PHE A 152 -21.48 14.72 35.27
CA PHE A 152 -21.32 13.26 35.05
C PHE A 152 -22.15 12.76 33.89
N ALA A 153 -23.43 13.19 33.77
CA ALA A 153 -24.26 12.81 32.64
C ALA A 153 -23.69 13.27 31.29
N VAL A 154 -23.14 14.50 31.19
CA VAL A 154 -22.52 15.00 29.96
C VAL A 154 -21.27 14.20 29.61
N THR A 155 -20.38 13.96 30.57
CA THR A 155 -19.16 13.19 30.29
C THR A 155 -19.45 11.71 29.99
N SER A 156 -20.43 11.10 30.66
CA SER A 156 -20.89 9.73 30.36
C SER A 156 -21.54 9.64 28.98
N LEU A 157 -22.37 10.63 28.62
CA LEU A 157 -22.95 10.71 27.29
C LEU A 157 -21.86 10.85 26.22
N SER A 158 -20.85 11.68 26.44
CA SER A 158 -19.74 11.84 25.51
C SER A 158 -18.97 10.53 25.33
N ALA A 159 -18.68 9.80 26.40
CA ALA A 159 -18.02 8.51 26.36
C ALA A 159 -18.88 7.46 25.62
N MET A 160 -20.18 7.45 25.86
CA MET A 160 -21.12 6.56 25.17
C MET A 160 -21.22 6.88 23.67
N LEU A 161 -21.26 8.15 23.30
CA LEU A 161 -21.24 8.57 21.90
C LEU A 161 -19.93 8.19 21.21
N PHE A 162 -18.80 8.30 21.92
CA PHE A 162 -17.51 7.85 21.38
C PHE A 162 -17.45 6.34 21.20
N SER A 163 -17.98 5.55 22.16
CA SER A 163 -18.07 4.09 22.02
C SER A 163 -18.98 3.69 20.85
N ALA A 164 -20.10 4.39 20.67
CA ALA A 164 -20.96 4.18 19.50
C ALA A 164 -20.23 4.54 18.20
N ASN A 165 -19.47 5.65 18.17
CA ASN A 165 -18.67 6.02 17.00
C ASN A 165 -17.58 4.99 16.68
N LEU A 166 -16.91 4.42 17.70
CA LEU A 166 -15.96 3.31 17.52
C LEU A 166 -16.62 2.09 16.90
N PHE A 167 -17.82 1.71 17.38
CA PHE A 167 -18.56 0.60 16.82
C PHE A 167 -18.97 0.83 15.36
N LEU A 168 -19.43 2.02 15.04
CA LEU A 168 -19.79 2.40 13.67
C LEU A 168 -18.55 2.46 12.74
N ALA A 169 -17.42 2.91 13.26
CA ALA A 169 -16.15 2.92 12.53
C ALA A 169 -15.65 1.51 12.21
N GLU A 170 -15.85 0.55 13.13
CA GLU A 170 -15.52 -0.85 12.93
C GLU A 170 -16.43 -1.53 11.89
N ILE A 171 -17.69 -1.09 11.77
CA ILE A 171 -18.60 -1.53 10.69
C ILE A 171 -18.14 -1.00 9.33
N ASP A 172 -17.73 0.28 9.26
CA ASP A 172 -17.19 0.87 8.01
C ASP A 172 -15.90 0.17 7.56
N ARG A 173 -15.04 -0.12 8.52
CA ARG A 173 -13.76 -0.77 8.25
C ARG A 173 -13.35 -1.69 9.40
N PRO A 174 -13.55 -3.00 9.24
CA PRO A 174 -13.12 -3.98 10.24
C PRO A 174 -11.62 -3.89 10.53
N GLU A 175 -11.26 -4.02 11.81
CA GLU A 175 -9.89 -3.96 12.31
C GLU A 175 -9.19 -2.60 12.07
N LEU A 176 -9.95 -1.50 11.99
CA LEU A 176 -9.44 -0.16 11.71
C LEU A 176 -8.23 0.21 12.58
N LEU A 177 -8.30 -0.02 13.89
CA LEU A 177 -7.24 0.36 14.82
C LEU A 177 -6.08 -0.64 14.93
N THR A 178 -6.28 -1.88 14.49
CA THR A 178 -5.27 -2.95 14.57
C THR A 178 -4.48 -3.11 13.28
N ARG A 179 -5.11 -2.95 12.12
CA ARG A 179 -4.44 -3.04 10.82
C ARG A 179 -3.65 -1.78 10.46
N GLY A 180 -4.17 -0.59 10.84
CA GLY A 180 -3.47 0.67 10.62
C GLY A 180 -3.27 1.05 9.13
N PHE A 181 -4.24 0.74 8.27
CA PHE A 181 -4.17 0.95 6.80
C PHE A 181 -3.66 2.32 6.37
N SER A 182 -4.20 3.38 6.95
CA SER A 182 -3.76 4.76 6.75
C SER A 182 -4.31 5.65 7.84
N ASN A 183 -3.58 6.71 8.16
CA ASN A 183 -3.98 7.70 9.17
C ASN A 183 -5.30 8.38 8.81
N TYR A 184 -5.56 8.62 7.52
CA TYR A 184 -6.78 9.29 7.10
C TYR A 184 -8.05 8.46 7.39
N TYR A 185 -8.00 7.13 7.39
CA TYR A 185 -9.14 6.30 7.80
C TYR A 185 -9.51 6.51 9.26
N VAL A 186 -8.50 6.60 10.13
CA VAL A 186 -8.73 6.86 11.56
C VAL A 186 -9.33 8.26 11.74
N VAL A 187 -8.80 9.27 11.03
CA VAL A 187 -9.33 10.64 11.08
C VAL A 187 -10.73 10.73 10.50
N ARG A 188 -10.99 10.09 9.35
CA ARG A 188 -12.33 10.04 8.73
C ARG A 188 -13.38 9.42 9.64
N ALA A 189 -13.05 8.32 10.29
CA ALA A 189 -14.01 7.56 11.08
C ALA A 189 -14.13 8.06 12.53
N LEU A 190 -13.03 8.48 13.16
CA LEU A 190 -12.94 8.77 14.60
C LEU A 190 -12.57 10.23 14.93
N GLY A 191 -12.07 10.99 13.94
CA GLY A 191 -11.66 12.39 14.09
C GLY A 191 -10.24 12.59 14.65
N LEU A 192 -9.71 13.80 14.48
CA LEU A 192 -8.36 14.19 14.90
C LEU A 192 -8.06 14.00 16.40
N PRO A 193 -9.00 14.25 17.33
CA PRO A 193 -8.71 13.99 18.75
C PRO A 193 -8.51 12.50 19.08
N ALA A 194 -9.25 11.59 18.40
CA ALA A 194 -9.06 10.15 18.54
C ALA A 194 -7.76 9.70 17.89
N PHE A 195 -7.44 10.26 16.72
CA PHE A 195 -6.19 9.98 16.01
C PHE A 195 -4.95 10.31 16.85
N LEU A 196 -4.98 11.41 17.61
CA LEU A 196 -3.87 11.74 18.54
C LEU A 196 -3.67 10.63 19.57
N GLY A 197 -4.75 10.12 20.17
CA GLY A 197 -4.70 9.00 21.12
C GLY A 197 -4.20 7.70 20.49
N TYR A 198 -4.67 7.40 19.29
CA TYR A 198 -4.22 6.25 18.50
C TYR A 198 -2.72 6.33 18.20
N SER A 199 -2.26 7.44 17.65
CA SER A 199 -0.85 7.67 17.33
C SER A 199 0.06 7.67 18.57
N ALA A 200 -0.42 8.19 19.70
CA ALA A 200 0.30 8.12 20.97
C ALA A 200 0.49 6.68 21.45
N ASN A 201 -0.55 5.84 21.34
CA ASN A 201 -0.46 4.43 21.70
C ASN A 201 0.52 3.67 20.78
N GLN A 202 0.43 3.89 19.47
CA GLN A 202 1.36 3.28 18.51
C GLN A 202 2.81 3.66 18.79
N THR A 203 3.09 4.95 18.98
CA THR A 203 4.42 5.45 19.33
C THR A 203 4.94 4.88 20.65
N TYR A 204 4.07 4.77 21.67
CA TYR A 204 4.43 4.20 22.97
C TYR A 204 4.80 2.72 22.85
N MET A 205 3.98 1.93 22.14
CA MET A 205 4.24 0.49 21.98
C MET A 205 5.52 0.23 21.20
N ALA A 206 5.73 0.94 20.08
CA ALA A 206 6.95 0.85 19.29
C ALA A 206 8.20 1.21 20.11
N ASN A 207 8.17 2.32 20.81
CA ASN A 207 9.30 2.77 21.65
C ASN A 207 9.57 1.84 22.83
N LYS A 208 8.53 1.24 23.41
CA LYS A 208 8.67 0.30 24.53
C LYS A 208 9.47 -0.95 24.13
N GLU A 209 9.14 -1.56 23.00
CA GLU A 209 9.88 -2.75 22.53
C GLU A 209 11.30 -2.35 22.08
N ARG A 210 11.44 -1.29 21.31
CA ARG A 210 12.73 -0.76 20.89
C ARG A 210 13.67 -0.42 22.07
N SER A 211 13.13 0.11 23.17
CA SER A 211 13.94 0.49 24.35
C SER A 211 14.48 -0.68 25.17
N LYS A 212 13.87 -1.85 25.06
CA LYS A 212 14.34 -3.08 25.71
C LYS A 212 15.49 -3.73 24.95
N ALA A 213 15.55 -3.52 23.63
CA ALA A 213 16.53 -4.15 22.76
C ALA A 213 17.91 -3.52 22.92
N SER A 214 18.92 -4.36 22.89
CA SER A 214 20.34 -4.05 23.06
C SER A 214 21.18 -4.70 21.95
N GLU A 215 22.46 -4.33 21.85
CA GLU A 215 23.40 -4.92 20.90
C GLU A 215 23.57 -6.45 21.09
N VAL A 216 23.39 -6.96 22.30
CA VAL A 216 23.47 -8.40 22.60
C VAL A 216 22.38 -9.19 21.86
N ASP A 217 21.21 -8.56 21.63
CA ASP A 217 20.09 -9.19 20.92
C ASP A 217 20.34 -9.34 19.42
N LEU A 218 21.37 -8.68 18.88
CA LEU A 218 21.79 -8.82 17.48
C LEU A 218 22.51 -10.14 17.21
N LYS A 219 23.25 -10.67 18.17
CA LYS A 219 24.06 -11.87 17.99
C LYS A 219 23.27 -13.11 17.52
N PRO A 220 22.10 -13.46 18.08
CA PRO A 220 21.28 -14.55 17.56
C PRO A 220 20.83 -14.34 16.10
N VAL A 221 20.65 -13.08 15.68
CA VAL A 221 20.30 -12.73 14.30
C VAL A 221 21.48 -12.99 13.37
N GLU A 222 22.67 -12.53 13.72
CA GLU A 222 23.90 -12.76 12.94
C GLU A 222 24.22 -14.26 12.81
N GLU A 223 24.08 -15.02 13.90
CA GLU A 223 24.25 -16.48 13.91
C GLU A 223 23.23 -17.18 13.01
N TYR A 224 21.96 -16.74 13.06
CA TYR A 224 20.90 -17.28 12.20
C TYR A 224 21.20 -17.02 10.72
N VAL A 225 21.46 -15.76 10.34
CA VAL A 225 21.74 -15.39 8.95
C VAL A 225 22.97 -16.12 8.41
N ALA A 226 24.05 -16.21 9.19
CA ALA A 226 25.27 -16.93 8.80
C ALA A 226 25.03 -18.43 8.58
N SER A 227 24.22 -19.07 9.43
CA SER A 227 23.93 -20.50 9.34
C SER A 227 22.90 -20.86 8.26
N HIS A 228 22.07 -19.89 7.82
CA HIS A 228 21.03 -20.08 6.79
C HIS A 228 21.41 -19.43 5.45
N TYR A 229 22.64 -18.98 5.30
CA TYR A 229 23.13 -18.41 4.06
C TYR A 229 23.12 -19.45 2.94
N ALA A 230 22.38 -19.15 1.86
CA ALA A 230 22.34 -19.95 0.65
C ALA A 230 23.36 -19.43 -0.36
N GLN A 231 24.40 -20.24 -0.66
CA GLN A 231 25.46 -19.81 -1.58
C GLN A 231 24.91 -19.54 -2.99
N PRO A 232 25.30 -18.42 -3.63
CA PRO A 232 24.91 -18.14 -4.99
C PRO A 232 25.32 -19.25 -5.98
N ASN A 233 24.43 -19.55 -6.93
CA ASN A 233 24.77 -20.37 -8.06
C ASN A 233 25.70 -19.62 -9.02
N PRO A 234 26.96 -20.09 -9.25
CA PRO A 234 27.92 -19.39 -10.08
C PRO A 234 27.48 -19.19 -11.54
N GLU A 235 26.59 -20.04 -12.06
CA GLU A 235 26.12 -19.96 -13.45
C GLU A 235 25.17 -18.77 -13.70
N THR A 236 24.52 -18.28 -12.65
CA THR A 236 23.49 -17.25 -12.72
C THR A 236 23.86 -15.96 -11.95
N PHE A 237 24.89 -16.02 -11.10
CA PHE A 237 25.35 -14.88 -10.31
C PHE A 237 25.82 -13.73 -11.21
N GLY A 238 25.19 -12.57 -11.07
CA GLY A 238 25.54 -11.37 -11.79
C GLY A 238 25.09 -11.32 -13.26
N LEU A 239 24.19 -12.19 -13.72
CA LEU A 239 23.68 -12.20 -15.10
C LEU A 239 23.05 -10.86 -15.53
N ALA A 240 22.51 -10.08 -14.61
CA ALA A 240 21.89 -8.78 -14.88
C ALA A 240 22.68 -7.61 -14.28
N LYS A 241 23.95 -7.81 -13.93
CA LYS A 241 24.78 -6.76 -13.31
C LYS A 241 24.84 -5.50 -14.18
N GLY A 242 24.57 -4.35 -13.56
CA GLY A 242 24.63 -3.03 -14.20
C GLY A 242 23.42 -2.67 -15.06
N ARG A 243 22.40 -3.54 -15.18
CA ARG A 243 21.15 -3.22 -15.86
C ARG A 243 20.21 -2.41 -14.96
N ASN A 244 19.30 -1.65 -15.56
CA ASN A 244 18.18 -1.06 -14.83
C ASN A 244 17.33 -2.17 -14.20
N VAL A 245 16.77 -1.90 -13.01
CA VAL A 245 15.78 -2.79 -12.38
C VAL A 245 14.41 -2.15 -12.50
N ILE A 246 13.47 -2.87 -13.11
CA ILE A 246 12.06 -2.48 -13.22
C ILE A 246 11.24 -3.54 -12.48
N TYR A 247 10.77 -3.20 -11.28
CA TYR A 247 9.89 -4.05 -10.50
C TYR A 247 8.45 -3.74 -10.81
N ILE A 248 7.64 -4.74 -11.15
CA ILE A 248 6.21 -4.62 -11.43
C ILE A 248 5.45 -5.44 -10.40
N HIS A 249 4.74 -4.76 -9.54
CA HIS A 249 3.89 -5.31 -8.52
C HIS A 249 2.50 -5.57 -9.12
N LEU A 250 2.12 -6.82 -9.22
CA LEU A 250 0.83 -7.26 -9.77
C LEU A 250 -0.17 -7.40 -8.62
N GLU A 251 -1.04 -6.43 -8.45
CA GLU A 251 -2.04 -6.38 -7.39
C GLU A 251 -2.94 -7.61 -7.40
N SER A 252 -3.04 -8.29 -6.24
CA SER A 252 -3.95 -9.42 -6.01
C SER A 252 -3.85 -10.57 -7.04
N PHE A 253 -2.68 -10.77 -7.64
CA PHE A 253 -2.49 -11.71 -8.74
C PHE A 253 -2.00 -13.06 -8.23
N GLN A 254 -2.80 -14.12 -8.42
CA GLN A 254 -2.49 -15.48 -7.97
C GLN A 254 -1.92 -16.33 -9.09
N GLN A 255 -1.05 -17.27 -8.74
CA GLN A 255 -0.36 -18.17 -9.70
C GLN A 255 -1.30 -18.98 -10.60
N PHE A 256 -2.49 -19.34 -10.11
CA PHE A 256 -3.43 -20.15 -10.91
C PHE A 256 -3.97 -19.44 -12.16
N LEU A 257 -3.80 -18.12 -12.27
CA LEU A 257 -4.15 -17.34 -13.46
C LEU A 257 -3.21 -17.62 -14.65
N ILE A 258 -2.00 -18.12 -14.37
CA ILE A 258 -1.06 -18.52 -15.43
C ILE A 258 -1.66 -19.71 -16.20
N ASP A 259 -1.70 -19.58 -17.52
CA ASP A 259 -2.29 -20.52 -18.47
C ASP A 259 -3.78 -20.83 -18.26
N TYR A 260 -4.45 -20.04 -17.38
CA TYR A 260 -5.86 -20.26 -17.10
C TYR A 260 -6.75 -19.73 -18.23
N LYS A 261 -7.73 -20.55 -18.60
CA LYS A 261 -8.76 -20.22 -19.59
C LYS A 261 -10.14 -20.24 -18.94
N LEU A 262 -10.77 -19.07 -18.91
CA LEU A 262 -12.14 -18.93 -18.42
C LEU A 262 -13.12 -19.47 -19.49
N LYS A 263 -14.03 -20.36 -19.08
CA LYS A 263 -15.10 -20.88 -19.92
C LYS A 263 -16.38 -20.10 -19.67
N VAL A 264 -16.91 -19.48 -20.75
CA VAL A 264 -18.17 -18.74 -20.73
C VAL A 264 -18.88 -19.04 -22.05
N ASP A 265 -20.17 -19.43 -22.04
CA ASP A 265 -20.95 -19.74 -23.23
C ASP A 265 -20.26 -20.74 -24.20
N ASP A 266 -19.71 -21.84 -23.68
CA ASP A 266 -18.97 -22.86 -24.43
C ASP A 266 -17.71 -22.36 -25.15
N LYS A 267 -17.24 -21.14 -24.85
CA LYS A 267 -15.99 -20.57 -25.35
C LYS A 267 -14.95 -20.50 -24.27
N GLU A 268 -13.69 -20.64 -24.65
CA GLU A 268 -12.54 -20.47 -23.77
C GLU A 268 -11.86 -19.13 -24.04
N TYR A 269 -11.61 -18.39 -22.98
CA TYR A 269 -10.94 -17.10 -23.01
C TYR A 269 -9.68 -17.16 -22.15
N GLU A 270 -8.51 -16.98 -22.75
CA GLU A 270 -7.24 -16.92 -22.03
C GLU A 270 -7.18 -15.64 -21.20
N VAL A 271 -7.02 -15.78 -19.87
CA VAL A 271 -7.15 -14.64 -18.95
C VAL A 271 -5.95 -13.72 -19.04
N THR A 272 -4.74 -14.25 -19.10
CA THR A 272 -3.50 -13.48 -19.02
C THR A 272 -2.50 -13.85 -20.13
N PRO A 273 -2.88 -13.65 -21.42
CA PRO A 273 -2.10 -14.16 -22.56
C PRO A 273 -0.69 -13.58 -22.63
N PHE A 274 -0.49 -12.33 -22.26
CA PHE A 274 0.83 -11.70 -22.29
C PHE A 274 1.72 -12.21 -21.14
N ILE A 275 1.22 -12.27 -19.92
CA ILE A 275 1.95 -12.79 -18.76
C ILE A 275 2.28 -14.28 -18.97
N ASN A 276 1.37 -15.07 -19.57
CA ASN A 276 1.64 -16.45 -19.96
C ASN A 276 2.81 -16.55 -20.94
N SER A 277 2.85 -15.67 -21.94
CA SER A 277 3.97 -15.63 -22.90
C SER A 277 5.31 -15.29 -22.25
N LEU A 278 5.29 -14.44 -21.21
CA LEU A 278 6.50 -14.14 -20.41
C LEU A 278 6.91 -15.34 -19.56
N TYR A 279 5.94 -16.02 -18.94
CA TYR A 279 6.18 -17.18 -18.08
C TYR A 279 6.92 -18.31 -18.80
N HIS A 280 6.59 -18.53 -20.06
CA HIS A 280 7.21 -19.56 -20.92
C HIS A 280 8.37 -19.06 -21.80
N SER A 281 8.78 -17.78 -21.60
CA SER A 281 9.86 -17.20 -22.40
C SER A 281 11.24 -17.76 -22.04
N ASN A 282 12.09 -17.93 -23.05
CA ASN A 282 13.52 -18.26 -22.84
C ASN A 282 14.36 -17.11 -22.28
N GLU A 283 13.77 -15.93 -22.08
CA GLU A 283 14.36 -14.79 -21.41
C GLU A 283 13.90 -14.66 -19.94
N THR A 284 13.07 -15.60 -19.45
CA THR A 284 12.45 -15.51 -18.12
C THR A 284 12.85 -16.67 -17.21
N PHE A 285 13.32 -16.36 -16.01
CA PHE A 285 13.25 -17.28 -14.89
C PHE A 285 11.86 -17.13 -14.25
N ALA A 286 11.01 -18.14 -14.42
CA ALA A 286 9.66 -18.20 -13.87
C ALA A 286 9.63 -19.22 -12.73
N PHE A 287 9.14 -18.82 -11.55
CA PHE A 287 9.13 -19.70 -10.37
C PHE A 287 7.73 -20.26 -10.13
N ALA A 288 7.61 -21.59 -10.15
CA ALA A 288 6.33 -22.27 -10.08
C ALA A 288 5.72 -22.33 -8.66
N ASN A 289 6.56 -22.27 -7.63
CA ASN A 289 6.18 -22.54 -6.24
C ASN A 289 6.60 -21.42 -5.28
N VAL A 290 6.31 -20.17 -5.64
CA VAL A 290 6.47 -19.03 -4.74
C VAL A 290 5.13 -18.67 -4.10
N PHE A 291 5.12 -18.48 -2.79
CA PHE A 291 3.92 -18.26 -2.00
C PHE A 291 3.91 -16.85 -1.40
N ASN A 292 2.74 -16.22 -1.35
CA ASN A 292 2.59 -15.01 -0.57
C ASN A 292 2.66 -15.34 0.93
N GLN A 293 3.30 -14.49 1.70
CA GLN A 293 3.52 -14.66 3.13
C GLN A 293 2.96 -13.49 3.93
N VAL A 294 2.08 -12.73 3.31
CA VAL A 294 1.44 -11.55 3.91
C VAL A 294 0.47 -11.92 5.02
N LYS A 295 0.15 -10.95 5.87
CA LYS A 295 -0.92 -11.06 6.87
C LYS A 295 -1.79 -9.81 6.87
N ALA A 296 -1.78 -9.04 7.95
CA ALA A 296 -2.64 -7.87 8.12
C ALA A 296 -2.24 -6.69 7.22
N GLY A 297 -0.97 -6.55 6.92
CA GLY A 297 -0.43 -5.48 6.07
C GLY A 297 -0.67 -5.67 4.57
N LYS A 298 -1.08 -6.87 4.10
CA LYS A 298 -1.35 -7.14 2.70
C LYS A 298 -0.22 -6.63 1.78
N THR A 299 -0.54 -5.77 0.81
CA THR A 299 0.41 -5.13 -0.10
C THR A 299 1.64 -4.56 0.63
N SER A 300 1.45 -3.90 1.80
CA SER A 300 2.58 -3.35 2.56
C SER A 300 3.48 -4.42 3.19
N ASP A 301 2.95 -5.61 3.47
CA ASP A 301 3.77 -6.74 3.94
C ASP A 301 4.60 -7.30 2.79
N ALA A 302 4.00 -7.48 1.60
CA ALA A 302 4.72 -7.89 0.39
C ALA A 302 5.83 -6.89 0.05
N GLU A 303 5.54 -5.59 0.07
CA GLU A 303 6.55 -4.55 -0.13
C GLU A 303 7.68 -4.62 0.91
N THR A 304 7.36 -4.86 2.18
CA THR A 304 8.37 -5.01 3.23
C THR A 304 9.30 -6.19 2.94
N MET A 305 8.75 -7.34 2.52
CA MET A 305 9.52 -8.53 2.23
C MET A 305 10.45 -8.36 1.04
N ILE A 306 9.96 -7.83 -0.07
CA ILE A 306 10.77 -7.66 -1.29
C ILE A 306 11.82 -6.55 -1.17
N GLU A 307 11.62 -5.58 -0.28
CA GLU A 307 12.57 -4.47 -0.09
C GLU A 307 13.61 -4.75 0.99
N THR A 308 13.28 -5.53 2.01
CA THR A 308 14.13 -5.66 3.19
C THR A 308 14.58 -7.08 3.48
N GLY A 309 14.00 -8.10 2.83
CA GLY A 309 14.19 -9.50 3.17
C GLY A 309 13.71 -9.86 4.59
N LEU A 310 12.74 -9.09 5.13
CA LEU A 310 12.13 -9.31 6.45
C LEU A 310 10.61 -9.42 6.30
N PHE A 311 9.99 -10.33 7.05
CA PHE A 311 8.54 -10.54 6.99
C PHE A 311 7.75 -9.30 7.40
N GLY A 312 6.53 -9.13 6.90
CA GLY A 312 5.53 -8.25 7.49
C GLY A 312 5.28 -8.60 8.97
N LEU A 313 4.61 -7.75 9.74
CA LEU A 313 4.36 -8.00 11.16
C LEU A 313 3.27 -9.04 11.39
N ASN A 314 3.30 -9.67 12.56
CA ASN A 314 2.19 -10.56 12.97
C ASN A 314 0.86 -9.80 13.14
N GLN A 315 0.91 -8.52 13.51
CA GLN A 315 -0.25 -7.62 13.63
C GLN A 315 0.08 -6.24 13.08
N GLY A 316 -0.83 -5.67 12.28
CA GLY A 316 -0.65 -4.39 11.62
C GLY A 316 0.37 -4.46 10.47
N SER A 317 0.79 -3.29 10.00
CA SER A 317 1.78 -3.12 8.94
C SER A 317 3.10 -2.60 9.52
N PHE A 318 4.22 -3.17 9.07
CA PHE A 318 5.55 -2.65 9.42
C PHE A 318 5.71 -1.19 8.96
N MET A 319 5.32 -0.89 7.74
CA MET A 319 5.44 0.46 7.18
C MET A 319 4.72 1.51 8.03
N VAL A 320 3.54 1.17 8.57
CA VAL A 320 2.76 2.07 9.43
C VAL A 320 3.37 2.17 10.83
N ASN A 321 3.74 1.05 11.43
CA ASN A 321 4.13 1.00 12.84
C ASN A 321 5.59 1.40 13.07
N TYR A 322 6.50 1.05 12.16
CA TYR A 322 7.95 1.18 12.32
C TYR A 322 8.64 1.82 11.11
N GLY A 323 7.97 1.90 9.95
CA GLY A 323 8.58 2.31 8.68
C GLY A 323 9.21 3.71 8.68
N GLY A 324 8.77 4.61 9.57
CA GLY A 324 9.35 5.95 9.71
C GLY A 324 10.43 6.08 10.79
N THR A 325 10.77 5.00 11.51
CA THR A 325 11.65 5.08 12.70
C THR A 325 12.78 4.08 12.73
N ASN A 326 12.58 2.93 12.11
CA ASN A 326 13.55 1.83 12.20
C ASN A 326 14.61 1.91 11.11
N THR A 327 15.83 1.53 11.49
CA THR A 327 16.92 1.33 10.56
C THR A 327 16.63 0.12 9.67
N GLN A 328 16.82 0.28 8.34
CA GLN A 328 16.60 -0.80 7.38
C GLN A 328 17.79 -0.95 6.42
N GLN A 329 18.00 -2.18 5.96
CA GLN A 329 18.87 -2.52 4.84
C GLN A 329 17.98 -2.83 3.64
N ALA A 330 17.43 -1.80 3.01
CA ALA A 330 16.46 -1.94 1.93
C ALA A 330 17.10 -1.87 0.54
N ALA A 331 16.47 -2.55 -0.43
CA ALA A 331 16.94 -2.66 -1.80
C ALA A 331 17.40 -1.33 -2.43
N PRO A 332 16.62 -0.21 -2.39
CA PRO A 332 17.06 1.02 -3.03
C PRO A 332 18.35 1.58 -2.42
N PHE A 333 18.54 1.43 -1.10
CA PHE A 333 19.77 1.87 -0.45
C PHE A 333 20.95 0.93 -0.74
N ILE A 334 20.76 -0.38 -0.71
CA ILE A 334 21.75 -1.36 -1.10
C ILE A 334 22.22 -1.10 -2.53
N LEU A 335 21.30 -0.92 -3.46
CA LEU A 335 21.60 -0.68 -4.87
C LEU A 335 22.30 0.66 -5.09
N SER A 336 21.96 1.72 -4.36
CA SER A 336 22.64 3.01 -4.43
C SER A 336 24.14 2.90 -4.10
N LYS A 337 24.51 1.99 -3.19
CA LYS A 337 25.91 1.68 -2.86
C LYS A 337 26.59 0.77 -3.90
N ASN A 338 25.79 0.15 -4.78
CA ASN A 338 26.27 -0.73 -5.84
C ASN A 338 26.16 -0.10 -7.25
N GLY A 339 26.21 1.23 -7.33
CA GLY A 339 26.34 1.97 -8.59
C GLY A 339 25.03 2.42 -9.22
N TYR A 340 23.88 2.16 -8.62
CA TYR A 340 22.59 2.65 -9.10
C TYR A 340 22.46 4.15 -8.83
N GLN A 341 22.12 4.90 -9.89
CA GLN A 341 22.15 6.38 -9.88
C GLN A 341 20.86 6.98 -9.32
N SER A 342 19.74 6.29 -9.45
CA SER A 342 18.44 6.77 -9.00
C SER A 342 17.49 5.62 -8.66
N SER A 343 16.54 5.89 -7.78
CA SER A 343 15.48 4.95 -7.44
C SER A 343 14.14 5.66 -7.30
N ALA A 344 13.05 5.02 -7.75
CA ALA A 344 11.71 5.60 -7.71
C ALA A 344 10.63 4.54 -7.50
N VAL A 345 9.53 4.96 -6.85
CA VAL A 345 8.27 4.22 -6.83
C VAL A 345 7.21 5.02 -7.59
N PHE A 346 6.39 4.32 -8.37
CA PHE A 346 5.24 4.86 -9.12
C PHE A 346 3.97 4.16 -8.64
N HIS A 347 3.00 4.94 -8.16
CA HIS A 347 1.74 4.37 -7.65
C HIS A 347 0.58 5.35 -7.74
N GLY A 348 -0.50 4.94 -8.37
CA GLY A 348 -1.68 5.76 -8.62
C GLY A 348 -2.52 6.11 -7.39
N ASN A 349 -2.08 5.80 -6.17
CA ASN A 349 -2.76 6.09 -4.91
C ASN A 349 -2.05 7.20 -4.11
N ALA A 350 -2.70 7.72 -3.07
CA ALA A 350 -2.14 8.71 -2.17
C ALA A 350 -0.89 8.18 -1.44
N GLY A 351 0.16 9.02 -1.37
CA GLY A 351 1.44 8.65 -0.78
C GLY A 351 1.39 8.32 0.71
N SER A 352 0.37 8.81 1.43
CA SER A 352 0.14 8.49 2.85
C SER A 352 -0.45 7.09 3.08
N PHE A 353 -0.99 6.45 2.03
CA PHE A 353 -1.54 5.11 2.16
C PHE A 353 -0.43 4.11 2.50
N TRP A 354 -0.61 3.31 3.55
CA TRP A 354 0.42 2.47 4.15
C TRP A 354 1.66 3.24 4.65
N ASN A 355 1.56 4.56 4.90
CA ASN A 355 2.69 5.40 5.33
C ASN A 355 3.89 5.38 4.35
N ARG A 356 3.63 5.17 3.06
CA ARG A 356 4.66 5.01 2.02
C ARG A 356 5.57 6.22 1.90
N ASN A 357 5.00 7.43 1.94
CA ASN A 357 5.75 8.69 1.87
C ASN A 357 6.83 8.83 2.96
N THR A 358 6.66 8.17 4.12
CA THR A 358 7.63 8.16 5.21
C THR A 358 8.55 6.94 5.13
N ALA A 359 7.97 5.75 4.95
CA ALA A 359 8.72 4.49 4.90
C ALA A 359 9.74 4.45 3.76
N TYR A 360 9.38 4.94 2.56
CA TYR A 360 10.27 4.96 1.42
C TYR A 360 11.48 5.87 1.60
N LYS A 361 11.35 6.99 2.32
CA LYS A 361 12.51 7.81 2.71
C LYS A 361 13.46 7.04 3.62
N GLN A 362 12.91 6.29 4.58
CA GLN A 362 13.70 5.46 5.50
C GLN A 362 14.36 4.28 4.78
N TRP A 363 13.82 3.82 3.65
CA TRP A 363 14.40 2.80 2.80
C TRP A 363 15.40 3.34 1.78
N GLY A 364 15.48 4.67 1.59
CA GLY A 364 16.46 5.32 0.71
C GLY A 364 16.00 5.49 -0.74
N TYR A 365 14.69 5.50 -1.00
CA TYR A 365 14.17 5.87 -2.32
C TYR A 365 14.40 7.35 -2.61
N HIS A 366 14.97 7.67 -3.78
CA HIS A 366 15.19 9.04 -4.19
C HIS A 366 13.90 9.77 -4.57
N TYR A 367 12.94 9.04 -5.16
CA TYR A 367 11.67 9.60 -5.63
C TYR A 367 10.50 8.71 -5.29
N PHE A 368 9.36 9.33 -5.03
CA PHE A 368 8.07 8.68 -4.96
C PHE A 368 7.04 9.50 -5.74
N PHE A 369 6.53 8.93 -6.81
CA PHE A 369 5.50 9.51 -7.66
C PHE A 369 4.16 8.87 -7.28
N ASP A 370 3.43 9.54 -6.41
CA ASP A 370 2.10 9.16 -5.96
C ASP A 370 1.01 9.80 -6.83
N ALA A 371 -0.26 9.62 -6.48
CA ALA A 371 -1.41 10.15 -7.19
C ALA A 371 -1.32 11.66 -7.49
N SER A 372 -0.60 12.45 -6.68
CA SER A 372 -0.46 13.90 -6.88
C SER A 372 0.37 14.28 -8.12
N TYR A 373 1.15 13.34 -8.64
CA TYR A 373 2.00 13.52 -9.82
C TYR A 373 1.34 13.14 -11.14
N PHE A 374 0.19 12.48 -11.10
CA PHE A 374 -0.50 11.88 -12.24
C PHE A 374 -1.74 12.66 -12.66
N THR A 375 -2.40 12.16 -13.70
CA THR A 375 -3.72 12.64 -14.12
C THR A 375 -4.66 12.66 -12.93
N LYS A 376 -5.41 13.76 -12.78
CA LYS A 376 -6.36 13.89 -11.67
C LYS A 376 -7.40 12.78 -11.74
N GLN A 377 -7.58 12.11 -10.61
CA GLN A 377 -8.54 11.04 -10.47
C GLN A 377 -9.98 11.54 -10.49
N ASP A 378 -10.84 10.80 -11.16
CA ASP A 378 -12.30 10.97 -11.19
C ASP A 378 -12.97 9.60 -11.39
N ASP A 379 -14.30 9.57 -11.43
CA ASP A 379 -15.11 8.35 -11.55
C ASP A 379 -14.94 7.61 -12.89
N THR A 380 -14.23 8.19 -13.85
CA THR A 380 -14.03 7.60 -15.20
C THR A 380 -12.65 6.98 -15.39
N ASN A 381 -11.67 7.32 -14.54
CA ASN A 381 -10.27 6.97 -14.74
C ASN A 381 -9.60 6.34 -13.53
N SER A 382 -10.33 6.15 -12.44
CA SER A 382 -9.79 5.62 -11.20
C SER A 382 -10.63 4.49 -10.63
N PHE A 383 -9.97 3.62 -9.94
CA PHE A 383 -10.54 2.62 -9.04
C PHE A 383 -10.54 3.19 -7.62
N GLN A 384 -11.33 2.62 -6.68
CA GLN A 384 -11.45 3.15 -5.31
C GLN A 384 -10.11 3.31 -4.56
N TYR A 385 -9.04 2.65 -5.03
CA TYR A 385 -7.72 2.69 -4.42
C TYR A 385 -6.66 3.39 -5.29
N GLY A 386 -7.02 3.95 -6.43
CA GLY A 386 -6.08 4.70 -7.24
C GLY A 386 -6.43 4.79 -8.72
N LEU A 387 -5.53 5.42 -9.46
CA LEU A 387 -5.65 5.63 -10.90
C LEU A 387 -5.51 4.31 -11.66
N ASN A 388 -6.29 4.11 -12.71
CA ASN A 388 -6.22 2.92 -13.58
C ASN A 388 -4.79 2.68 -14.11
N ASP A 389 -4.37 1.42 -14.16
CA ASP A 389 -2.99 1.03 -14.44
C ASP A 389 -2.47 1.54 -15.78
N LYS A 390 -3.24 1.46 -16.88
CA LYS A 390 -2.83 2.00 -18.18
C LYS A 390 -2.48 3.49 -18.11
N ILE A 391 -3.29 4.26 -17.38
CA ILE A 391 -3.10 5.70 -17.22
C ILE A 391 -1.89 5.97 -16.31
N MET A 392 -1.79 5.27 -15.18
CA MET A 392 -0.67 5.40 -14.25
C MET A 392 0.67 5.06 -14.94
N LEU A 393 0.73 3.97 -15.69
CA LEU A 393 1.93 3.58 -16.43
C LEU A 393 2.30 4.61 -17.50
N LYS A 394 1.34 5.11 -18.28
CA LYS A 394 1.57 6.18 -19.26
C LYS A 394 2.13 7.43 -18.60
N ASP A 395 1.47 7.89 -17.54
CA ASP A 395 1.86 9.12 -16.84
C ASP A 395 3.23 9.00 -16.15
N SER A 396 3.62 7.79 -15.79
CA SER A 396 4.92 7.52 -15.17
C SER A 396 6.10 7.77 -16.13
N ILE A 397 5.89 7.61 -17.44
CA ILE A 397 6.95 7.71 -18.45
C ILE A 397 7.63 9.05 -18.41
N LYS A 398 6.87 10.14 -18.26
CA LYS A 398 7.42 11.51 -18.20
C LYS A 398 8.42 11.74 -17.05
N TYR A 399 8.43 10.86 -16.05
CA TYR A 399 9.41 10.88 -14.96
C TYR A 399 10.50 9.85 -15.17
N LEU A 400 10.09 8.63 -15.59
CA LEU A 400 11.00 7.52 -15.86
C LEU A 400 12.09 7.90 -16.89
N GLU A 401 11.70 8.59 -17.98
CA GLU A 401 12.63 9.01 -19.05
C GLU A 401 13.72 9.99 -18.58
N HIS A 402 13.50 10.69 -17.46
CA HIS A 402 14.47 11.61 -16.86
C HIS A 402 15.35 10.98 -15.78
N MET A 403 15.12 9.71 -15.42
CA MET A 403 15.94 9.03 -14.41
C MET A 403 17.31 8.64 -14.96
N GLN A 404 18.35 8.85 -14.15
CA GLN A 404 19.71 8.44 -14.50
C GLN A 404 19.86 6.91 -14.40
N GLN A 405 20.43 6.29 -15.42
CA GLN A 405 20.68 4.84 -15.48
C GLN A 405 22.09 4.50 -14.93
N PRO A 406 22.26 3.29 -14.34
CA PRO A 406 21.21 2.35 -14.01
C PRO A 406 20.32 2.86 -12.89
N PHE A 407 19.02 2.59 -13.00
CA PHE A 407 18.02 2.94 -11.97
C PHE A 407 17.35 1.70 -11.38
N TYR A 408 16.76 1.87 -10.19
CA TYR A 408 15.87 0.94 -9.55
C TYR A 408 14.47 1.53 -9.46
N THR A 409 13.48 0.90 -10.09
CA THR A 409 12.10 1.39 -10.10
C THR A 409 11.10 0.31 -9.69
N LYS A 410 10.02 0.73 -9.03
CA LYS A 410 8.88 -0.11 -8.67
C LYS A 410 7.59 0.54 -9.15
N PHE A 411 6.77 -0.22 -9.88
CA PHE A 411 5.44 0.16 -10.35
C PHE A 411 4.42 -0.67 -9.59
N ILE A 412 3.54 -0.01 -8.83
CA ILE A 412 2.51 -0.68 -8.03
C ILE A 412 1.18 -0.48 -8.72
N THR A 413 0.62 -1.57 -9.26
CA THR A 413 -0.68 -1.59 -9.94
C THR A 413 -1.84 -1.60 -8.94
N VAL A 414 -3.05 -1.33 -9.40
CA VAL A 414 -4.23 -1.24 -8.55
C VAL A 414 -5.52 -1.74 -9.21
N SER A 415 -5.56 -1.84 -10.54
CA SER A 415 -6.82 -2.13 -11.26
C SER A 415 -7.38 -3.53 -10.99
N ASN A 416 -6.54 -4.48 -10.56
CA ASN A 416 -6.96 -5.81 -10.14
C ASN A 416 -7.19 -5.93 -8.62
N HIS A 417 -7.66 -4.86 -7.97
CA HIS A 417 -7.91 -4.85 -6.53
C HIS A 417 -9.35 -5.27 -6.20
N TYR A 418 -9.51 -5.99 -5.06
CA TYR A 418 -10.82 -6.30 -4.50
C TYR A 418 -11.68 -5.01 -4.36
N PRO A 419 -12.97 -5.00 -4.69
CA PRO A 419 -13.86 -6.13 -5.02
C PRO A 419 -13.95 -6.51 -6.52
N TYR A 420 -12.99 -6.14 -7.36
CA TYR A 420 -12.90 -6.45 -8.79
C TYR A 420 -14.06 -5.86 -9.60
N THR A 421 -14.38 -4.62 -9.31
CA THR A 421 -15.52 -3.91 -9.93
C THR A 421 -15.16 -3.47 -11.34
N THR A 422 -15.80 -4.06 -12.34
CA THR A 422 -15.52 -3.80 -13.75
C THR A 422 -16.12 -2.49 -14.26
N SER A 423 -17.19 -2.00 -13.64
CA SER A 423 -17.87 -0.76 -14.01
C SER A 423 -17.01 0.50 -13.86
N LEU A 424 -16.01 0.49 -13.00
CA LEU A 424 -15.11 1.62 -12.76
C LEU A 424 -13.99 1.74 -13.81
N ILE A 425 -13.76 0.69 -14.62
CA ILE A 425 -12.76 0.69 -15.69
C ILE A 425 -13.40 1.01 -17.05
N GLY A 426 -14.72 1.17 -17.05
CA GLY A 426 -15.49 1.60 -18.23
C GLY A 426 -15.50 0.57 -19.36
N ASP A 427 -15.73 1.07 -20.58
CA ASP A 427 -15.81 0.24 -21.80
C ASP A 427 -14.48 -0.44 -22.19
N GLU A 428 -13.41 -0.25 -21.43
CA GLU A 428 -12.11 -0.90 -21.69
C GLU A 428 -12.07 -2.35 -21.25
N ILE A 429 -12.97 -2.80 -20.36
CA ILE A 429 -13.15 -4.21 -20.03
C ILE A 429 -14.17 -4.82 -20.97
N GLY A 430 -13.66 -5.44 -22.03
CA GLY A 430 -14.47 -6.28 -22.92
C GLY A 430 -14.33 -7.77 -22.63
N PHE A 431 -13.47 -8.16 -21.67
CA PHE A 431 -13.29 -9.55 -21.27
C PHE A 431 -14.53 -10.08 -20.54
N PRO A 432 -15.01 -11.30 -20.82
CA PRO A 432 -16.21 -11.83 -20.19
C PRO A 432 -16.05 -12.04 -18.68
N LEU A 433 -17.15 -11.86 -17.96
CA LEU A 433 -17.22 -12.16 -16.52
C LEU A 433 -17.41 -13.66 -16.32
N ALA A 434 -16.89 -14.21 -15.24
CA ALA A 434 -17.25 -15.56 -14.83
C ALA A 434 -18.71 -15.62 -14.36
N GLU A 435 -19.31 -16.79 -14.43
CA GLU A 435 -20.72 -17.01 -14.10
C GLU A 435 -20.85 -17.85 -12.82
N THR A 436 -20.50 -17.26 -11.69
CA THR A 436 -20.72 -17.85 -10.37
C THR A 436 -21.76 -17.06 -9.58
N GLN A 437 -22.15 -17.56 -8.40
CA GLN A 437 -23.03 -16.81 -7.50
C GLN A 437 -22.28 -15.70 -6.71
N ASP A 438 -20.98 -15.57 -6.88
CA ASP A 438 -20.14 -14.59 -6.19
C ASP A 438 -19.63 -13.53 -7.19
N GLU A 439 -20.20 -12.32 -7.13
CA GLU A 439 -19.85 -11.22 -8.02
C GLU A 439 -18.36 -10.84 -7.94
N THR A 440 -17.72 -11.03 -6.78
CA THR A 440 -16.28 -10.79 -6.59
C THR A 440 -15.46 -11.73 -7.47
N ILE A 441 -15.82 -13.02 -7.51
CA ILE A 441 -15.14 -14.00 -8.37
C ILE A 441 -15.42 -13.69 -9.83
N ASN A 442 -16.64 -13.30 -10.17
CA ASN A 442 -17.02 -13.03 -11.56
C ASN A 442 -16.19 -11.89 -12.17
N GLY A 443 -15.89 -10.84 -11.39
CA GLY A 443 -15.07 -9.71 -11.85
C GLY A 443 -13.55 -9.98 -11.88
N TYR A 444 -13.07 -10.91 -11.08
CA TYR A 444 -11.63 -11.13 -10.87
C TYR A 444 -10.85 -11.43 -12.16
N PHE A 445 -11.39 -12.28 -13.02
CA PHE A 445 -10.74 -12.66 -14.29
C PHE A 445 -10.68 -11.50 -15.27
N ALA A 446 -11.72 -10.69 -15.32
CA ALA A 446 -11.79 -9.55 -16.22
C ALA A 446 -10.82 -8.43 -15.79
N THR A 447 -10.70 -8.16 -14.48
CA THR A 447 -9.71 -7.20 -13.97
C THR A 447 -8.28 -7.70 -14.10
N ALA A 448 -8.04 -9.03 -13.97
CA ALA A 448 -6.74 -9.64 -14.24
C ALA A 448 -6.34 -9.53 -15.72
N ASN A 449 -7.29 -9.71 -16.66
CA ASN A 449 -7.05 -9.49 -18.09
C ASN A 449 -6.72 -8.01 -18.39
N TYR A 450 -7.42 -7.07 -17.77
CA TYR A 450 -7.09 -5.66 -17.90
C TYR A 450 -5.67 -5.35 -17.40
N LEU A 451 -5.26 -5.91 -16.26
CA LEU A 451 -3.90 -5.81 -15.76
C LEU A 451 -2.89 -6.39 -16.75
N ASP A 452 -3.13 -7.60 -17.29
CA ASP A 452 -2.29 -8.23 -18.31
C ASP A 452 -2.08 -7.32 -19.52
N SER A 453 -3.15 -6.74 -20.05
CA SER A 453 -3.09 -5.81 -21.19
C SER A 453 -2.33 -4.51 -20.85
N SER A 454 -2.42 -4.04 -19.61
CA SER A 454 -1.70 -2.88 -19.13
C SER A 454 -0.19 -3.13 -19.07
N ILE A 455 0.19 -4.30 -18.57
CA ILE A 455 1.60 -4.74 -18.52
C ILE A 455 2.15 -4.95 -19.92
N LYS A 456 1.36 -5.54 -20.84
CA LYS A 456 1.75 -5.67 -22.25
C LYS A 456 2.08 -4.30 -22.86
N ALA A 457 1.20 -3.32 -22.69
CA ALA A 457 1.41 -1.97 -23.21
C ALA A 457 2.70 -1.33 -22.66
N PHE A 458 3.02 -1.57 -21.40
CA PHE A 458 4.26 -1.09 -20.80
C PHE A 458 5.50 -1.80 -21.35
N PHE A 459 5.45 -3.11 -21.54
CA PHE A 459 6.53 -3.86 -22.18
C PHE A 459 6.77 -3.40 -23.64
N ASP A 460 5.69 -3.17 -24.39
CA ASP A 460 5.78 -2.64 -25.75
C ASP A 460 6.46 -1.25 -25.78
N TYR A 461 6.14 -0.40 -24.80
CA TYR A 461 6.83 0.88 -24.59
C TYR A 461 8.32 0.67 -24.25
N LEU A 462 8.66 -0.22 -23.32
CA LEU A 462 10.05 -0.47 -22.94
C LEU A 462 10.89 -0.91 -24.15
N LYS A 463 10.33 -1.77 -25.00
CA LYS A 463 10.96 -2.19 -26.27
C LYS A 463 11.10 -1.02 -27.25
N ALA A 464 10.03 -0.27 -27.48
CA ALA A 464 10.05 0.87 -28.41
C ALA A 464 10.98 2.00 -27.98
N SER A 465 11.15 2.22 -26.70
CA SER A 465 12.04 3.23 -26.13
C SER A 465 13.52 2.81 -26.09
N GLY A 466 13.80 1.49 -26.11
CA GLY A 466 15.13 0.89 -25.94
C GLY A 466 15.55 0.69 -24.49
N LEU A 467 14.62 0.80 -23.55
CA LEU A 467 14.87 0.46 -22.13
C LEU A 467 14.87 -1.04 -21.87
N TYR A 468 14.15 -1.81 -22.69
CA TYR A 468 13.97 -3.26 -22.50
C TYR A 468 15.32 -3.99 -22.44
N GLU A 469 16.17 -3.78 -23.44
CA GLU A 469 17.44 -4.50 -23.62
C GLU A 469 18.45 -4.23 -22.49
N ASN A 470 18.35 -3.06 -21.84
CA ASN A 470 19.22 -2.67 -20.73
C ASN A 470 18.57 -2.80 -19.35
N SER A 471 17.50 -3.60 -19.26
CA SER A 471 16.77 -3.79 -18.01
C SER A 471 16.71 -5.25 -17.59
N ILE A 472 16.56 -5.48 -16.31
CA ILE A 472 15.97 -6.68 -15.72
C ILE A 472 14.56 -6.30 -15.23
N ILE A 473 13.56 -7.05 -15.63
CA ILE A 473 12.16 -6.74 -15.31
C ILE A 473 11.63 -7.86 -14.42
N VAL A 474 11.22 -7.50 -13.22
CA VAL A 474 10.71 -8.41 -12.20
C VAL A 474 9.22 -8.20 -12.05
N LEU A 475 8.44 -9.28 -12.23
CA LEU A 475 7.00 -9.29 -12.00
C LEU A 475 6.68 -10.22 -10.84
N TYR A 476 5.84 -9.79 -9.91
CA TYR A 476 5.38 -10.63 -8.82
C TYR A 476 3.94 -10.29 -8.41
N GLY A 477 3.18 -11.32 -8.02
CA GLY A 477 1.90 -11.13 -7.33
C GLY A 477 2.15 -10.81 -5.85
N ASP A 478 1.47 -9.83 -5.30
CA ASP A 478 1.71 -9.38 -3.93
C ASP A 478 0.96 -10.19 -2.86
N HIS A 479 -0.21 -10.70 -3.19
CA HIS A 479 -0.98 -11.58 -2.31
C HIS A 479 -2.13 -12.27 -3.05
N TYR A 480 -2.87 -13.10 -2.33
CA TYR A 480 -4.06 -13.75 -2.85
C TYR A 480 -5.16 -12.72 -3.20
N GLY A 481 -5.82 -12.91 -4.34
CA GLY A 481 -6.98 -12.13 -4.77
C GLY A 481 -8.27 -12.65 -4.16
N ILE A 482 -8.49 -13.97 -4.22
CA ILE A 482 -9.69 -14.60 -3.69
C ILE A 482 -9.42 -15.14 -2.28
N SER A 483 -10.25 -14.72 -1.32
CA SER A 483 -10.11 -15.13 0.08
C SER A 483 -10.51 -16.59 0.31
N ASN A 484 -9.92 -17.22 1.32
CA ASN A 484 -10.22 -18.63 1.67
C ASN A 484 -11.72 -18.90 1.88
N SER A 485 -12.48 -17.92 2.36
CA SER A 485 -13.94 -18.05 2.54
C SER A 485 -14.72 -18.11 1.22
N ARG A 486 -14.17 -17.61 0.11
CA ARG A 486 -14.77 -17.60 -1.23
C ARG A 486 -14.27 -18.75 -2.11
N ASN A 487 -13.15 -19.38 -1.76
CA ASN A 487 -12.53 -20.45 -2.54
C ASN A 487 -13.49 -21.62 -2.86
N PRO A 488 -14.45 -22.03 -1.99
CA PRO A 488 -15.44 -23.04 -2.38
C PRO A 488 -16.30 -22.64 -3.60
N ALA A 489 -16.60 -21.35 -3.78
CA ALA A 489 -17.32 -20.85 -4.95
C ALA A 489 -16.40 -20.76 -6.21
N LEU A 490 -15.09 -20.60 -6.01
CA LEU A 490 -14.09 -20.66 -7.08
C LEU A 490 -13.80 -22.10 -7.55
N ALA A 491 -14.00 -23.10 -6.69
CA ALA A 491 -13.61 -24.50 -6.94
C ALA A 491 -14.10 -25.06 -8.28
N PRO A 492 -15.37 -24.87 -8.71
CA PRO A 492 -15.85 -25.38 -10.00
C PRO A 492 -15.10 -24.80 -11.20
N LEU A 493 -14.66 -23.55 -11.11
CA LEU A 493 -13.87 -22.89 -12.17
C LEU A 493 -12.44 -23.46 -12.26
N LEU A 494 -11.97 -24.14 -11.22
CA LEU A 494 -10.68 -24.83 -11.17
C LEU A 494 -10.80 -26.35 -11.34
N ASP A 495 -11.91 -26.83 -11.92
CA ASP A 495 -12.23 -28.25 -12.09
C ASP A 495 -12.19 -29.05 -10.76
N LYS A 496 -12.55 -28.40 -9.65
CA LYS A 496 -12.61 -28.99 -8.30
C LYS A 496 -14.04 -28.98 -7.75
N ASN A 497 -14.30 -29.90 -6.81
CA ASN A 497 -15.59 -29.94 -6.13
C ASN A 497 -15.56 -29.06 -4.87
N SER A 498 -16.53 -28.16 -4.75
CA SER A 498 -16.68 -27.28 -3.57
C SER A 498 -16.85 -28.03 -2.25
N GLU A 499 -17.51 -29.20 -2.26
CA GLU A 499 -17.75 -30.00 -1.05
C GLU A 499 -16.49 -30.70 -0.53
N THR A 500 -15.52 -30.97 -1.41
CA THR A 500 -14.24 -31.62 -1.07
C THR A 500 -13.08 -30.62 -0.95
N TRP A 501 -13.37 -29.32 -1.09
CA TRP A 501 -12.36 -28.27 -0.95
C TRP A 501 -11.72 -28.31 0.44
N SER A 502 -10.42 -28.38 0.50
CA SER A 502 -9.66 -28.65 1.73
C SER A 502 -8.75 -27.48 2.15
N SER A 503 -8.13 -27.61 3.30
CA SER A 503 -7.06 -26.69 3.73
C SER A 503 -5.84 -26.77 2.85
N TYR A 504 -5.58 -27.92 2.22
CA TYR A 504 -4.53 -28.07 1.22
C TYR A 504 -4.78 -27.19 0.00
N ASP A 505 -6.01 -27.16 -0.53
CA ASP A 505 -6.38 -26.33 -1.67
C ASP A 505 -6.21 -24.85 -1.33
N ASN A 506 -6.59 -24.43 -0.11
CA ASN A 506 -6.36 -23.08 0.37
C ASN A 506 -4.86 -22.74 0.45
N ALA A 507 -4.02 -23.67 0.89
CA ALA A 507 -2.58 -23.47 0.95
C ALA A 507 -1.98 -23.31 -0.46
N MET A 508 -2.39 -24.15 -1.41
CA MET A 508 -1.90 -24.10 -2.79
C MET A 508 -2.33 -22.82 -3.53
N LEU A 509 -3.48 -22.26 -3.20
CA LEU A 509 -3.91 -20.95 -3.71
C LEU A 509 -3.16 -19.75 -3.11
N GLN A 510 -2.28 -19.94 -2.14
CA GLN A 510 -1.39 -18.88 -1.68
C GLN A 510 -0.21 -18.65 -2.63
N ARG A 511 -0.06 -19.45 -3.69
CA ARG A 511 0.98 -19.22 -4.70
C ARG A 511 0.72 -17.95 -5.48
N VAL A 512 1.79 -17.20 -5.70
CA VAL A 512 1.83 -15.99 -6.53
C VAL A 512 2.89 -16.14 -7.60
N PRO A 513 2.70 -15.58 -8.81
CA PRO A 513 3.77 -15.58 -9.80
C PRO A 513 4.97 -14.79 -9.30
N TYR A 514 6.14 -15.30 -9.60
CA TYR A 514 7.41 -14.59 -9.54
C TYR A 514 8.18 -14.87 -10.81
N MET A 515 8.46 -13.84 -11.58
CA MET A 515 9.10 -13.93 -12.88
C MET A 515 10.20 -12.88 -12.98
N VAL A 516 11.34 -13.28 -13.50
CA VAL A 516 12.48 -12.37 -13.73
C VAL A 516 12.85 -12.45 -15.20
N VAL A 517 12.51 -11.40 -15.95
CA VAL A 517 12.80 -11.27 -17.38
C VAL A 517 14.15 -10.60 -17.54
N ILE A 518 15.08 -11.27 -18.21
CA ILE A 518 16.42 -10.77 -18.54
C ILE A 518 16.59 -10.82 -20.06
N PRO A 519 16.35 -9.72 -20.77
CA PRO A 519 16.43 -9.68 -22.22
C PRO A 519 17.78 -10.17 -22.75
N GLY A 520 17.72 -11.05 -23.76
CA GLY A 520 18.91 -11.65 -24.39
C GLY A 520 19.59 -12.77 -23.59
N MET A 521 19.03 -13.19 -22.46
CA MET A 521 19.61 -14.25 -21.60
C MET A 521 19.62 -15.62 -22.29
N ASN A 522 18.56 -15.99 -22.99
CA ASN A 522 18.35 -17.28 -23.67
C ASN A 522 18.58 -18.55 -22.81
N LYS A 523 18.39 -18.43 -21.49
CA LYS A 523 18.53 -19.49 -20.48
C LYS A 523 17.27 -19.59 -19.60
N GLY A 524 16.20 -18.94 -20.03
CA GLY A 524 14.91 -18.92 -19.29
C GLY A 524 14.36 -20.33 -19.11
N LYS A 525 13.73 -20.54 -17.97
CA LYS A 525 13.10 -21.80 -17.60
C LYS A 525 12.12 -21.61 -16.45
N VAL A 526 11.19 -22.54 -16.31
CA VAL A 526 10.40 -22.69 -15.08
C VAL A 526 11.25 -23.38 -14.01
N ILE A 527 11.23 -22.83 -12.82
CA ILE A 527 12.01 -23.26 -11.65
C ILE A 527 11.05 -23.75 -10.58
N GLU A 528 11.29 -24.99 -10.14
CA GLU A 528 10.40 -25.70 -9.21
C GLU A 528 10.75 -25.49 -7.73
N THR A 529 11.72 -24.63 -7.41
CA THR A 529 12.12 -24.33 -6.03
C THR A 529 10.93 -23.75 -5.27
N TYR A 530 10.66 -24.31 -4.08
CA TYR A 530 9.66 -23.79 -3.16
C TYR A 530 10.24 -22.63 -2.36
N GLY A 531 9.53 -21.51 -2.34
CA GLY A 531 9.95 -20.31 -1.60
C GLY A 531 8.82 -19.33 -1.41
N GLY A 532 9.11 -18.17 -0.89
CA GLY A 532 8.14 -17.11 -0.63
C GLY A 532 8.61 -15.72 -1.09
N GLU A 533 7.80 -14.72 -0.85
CA GLU A 533 8.15 -13.33 -1.14
C GLU A 533 9.41 -12.88 -0.41
N ILE A 534 9.68 -13.47 0.75
CA ILE A 534 10.88 -13.20 1.54
C ILE A 534 12.18 -13.49 0.79
N ASP A 535 12.14 -14.39 -0.21
CA ASP A 535 13.27 -14.86 -0.97
C ASP A 535 13.55 -14.03 -2.23
N MET A 536 12.65 -13.10 -2.58
CA MET A 536 12.77 -12.31 -3.82
C MET A 536 13.93 -11.32 -3.78
N LEU A 537 14.19 -10.67 -2.63
CA LEU A 537 15.31 -9.73 -2.51
C LEU A 537 16.67 -10.41 -2.69
N PRO A 538 17.03 -11.48 -1.93
CA PRO A 538 18.31 -12.16 -2.14
C PRO A 538 18.44 -12.77 -3.55
N THR A 539 17.34 -13.17 -4.20
CA THR A 539 17.33 -13.64 -5.59
C THR A 539 17.64 -12.49 -6.58
N LEU A 540 17.08 -11.31 -6.36
CA LEU A 540 17.41 -10.13 -7.16
C LEU A 540 18.88 -9.73 -6.96
N GLU A 541 19.35 -9.64 -5.72
CA GLU A 541 20.75 -9.34 -5.39
C GLU A 541 21.71 -10.31 -6.10
N HIS A 542 21.42 -11.60 -6.06
CA HIS A 542 22.16 -12.63 -6.79
C HIS A 542 22.29 -12.30 -8.28
N LEU A 543 21.18 -12.00 -8.96
CA LEU A 543 21.19 -11.71 -10.38
C LEU A 543 21.92 -10.42 -10.72
N LEU A 544 22.00 -9.48 -9.78
CA LEU A 544 22.74 -8.22 -9.90
C LEU A 544 24.23 -8.37 -9.51
N GLY A 545 24.67 -9.53 -9.05
CA GLY A 545 26.04 -9.81 -8.61
C GLY A 545 26.37 -9.17 -7.26
N ILE A 546 25.38 -9.04 -6.39
CA ILE A 546 25.49 -8.58 -5.01
C ILE A 546 25.33 -9.79 -4.09
N ASP A 547 26.27 -10.01 -3.19
CA ASP A 547 26.26 -11.16 -2.29
C ASP A 547 25.43 -10.84 -1.03
N SER A 548 24.30 -11.53 -0.86
CA SER A 548 23.36 -11.35 0.24
C SER A 548 23.94 -11.62 1.63
N LYS A 549 25.08 -12.34 1.75
CA LYS A 549 25.76 -12.58 3.03
C LYS A 549 26.16 -11.31 3.77
N ASN A 550 26.23 -10.18 3.06
CA ASN A 550 26.61 -8.90 3.64
C ASN A 550 25.45 -8.19 4.36
N PHE A 551 24.23 -8.75 4.31
CA PHE A 551 23.03 -8.13 4.83
C PHE A 551 22.31 -9.05 5.83
N LEU A 552 21.66 -8.43 6.82
CA LEU A 552 20.84 -9.16 7.80
C LEU A 552 19.40 -9.29 7.28
N GLN A 553 19.17 -10.23 6.40
CA GLN A 553 17.87 -10.62 5.86
C GLN A 553 17.62 -12.12 6.13
N VAL A 554 16.36 -12.54 6.22
CA VAL A 554 15.99 -13.91 6.57
C VAL A 554 15.55 -14.76 5.38
N GLY A 555 15.40 -14.15 4.20
CA GLY A 555 15.15 -14.83 2.93
C GLY A 555 16.41 -15.48 2.37
N GLN A 556 16.23 -16.38 1.41
CA GLN A 556 17.28 -17.10 0.72
C GLN A 556 17.17 -16.95 -0.80
N ASP A 557 18.28 -17.02 -1.51
CA ASP A 557 18.30 -16.98 -2.97
C ASP A 557 17.62 -18.23 -3.58
N LEU A 558 16.53 -18.03 -4.33
CA LEU A 558 15.77 -19.11 -5.00
C LEU A 558 16.55 -19.83 -6.12
N LEU A 559 17.63 -19.23 -6.61
CA LEU A 559 18.52 -19.82 -7.61
C LEU A 559 19.66 -20.62 -6.97
N SER A 560 19.81 -20.56 -5.65
CA SER A 560 20.81 -21.31 -4.92
C SER A 560 20.46 -22.80 -4.86
N PRO A 561 21.42 -23.70 -5.11
CA PRO A 561 21.22 -25.13 -4.90
C PRO A 561 21.04 -25.50 -3.43
N ASN A 562 21.37 -24.60 -2.50
CA ASN A 562 21.32 -24.82 -1.05
C ASN A 562 20.10 -24.12 -0.41
N HIS A 563 19.12 -23.68 -1.19
CA HIS A 563 17.88 -23.11 -0.66
C HIS A 563 17.12 -24.15 0.19
N SER A 564 16.65 -23.75 1.38
CA SER A 564 16.01 -24.66 2.34
C SER A 564 14.65 -25.20 1.89
N GLN A 565 13.98 -24.49 1.00
CA GLN A 565 12.65 -24.79 0.50
C GLN A 565 11.57 -24.92 1.59
N ILE A 566 11.73 -24.17 2.67
CA ILE A 566 10.73 -24.05 3.73
C ILE A 566 10.01 -22.71 3.57
N VAL A 567 8.75 -22.76 3.22
CA VAL A 567 7.87 -21.58 3.14
C VAL A 567 7.14 -21.41 4.47
N ALA A 568 7.52 -20.42 5.26
CA ALA A 568 6.88 -20.09 6.53
C ALA A 568 5.74 -19.07 6.31
N PHE A 569 4.56 -19.30 6.89
CA PHE A 569 3.47 -18.34 6.90
C PHE A 569 3.32 -17.64 8.25
N ARG A 570 2.80 -16.41 8.25
CA ARG A 570 2.54 -15.62 9.46
C ARG A 570 1.49 -16.21 10.42
N SER A 571 0.96 -17.37 10.15
CA SER A 571 0.11 -18.13 11.09
C SER A 571 0.93 -19.24 11.71
N SER A 572 0.91 -19.36 13.04
CA SER A 572 1.71 -20.33 13.78
C SER A 572 1.56 -21.74 13.23
N ASN A 573 2.69 -22.38 12.99
CA ASN A 573 2.78 -23.75 12.51
C ASN A 573 2.29 -24.00 11.07
N TYR A 574 2.07 -22.96 10.26
CA TYR A 574 1.76 -23.13 8.84
C TYR A 574 3.03 -23.04 8.02
N PHE A 575 3.23 -24.03 7.18
CA PHE A 575 4.37 -24.10 6.27
C PHE A 575 4.04 -24.92 5.01
N VAL A 576 4.83 -24.70 3.97
CA VAL A 576 4.85 -25.56 2.78
C VAL A 576 6.32 -25.93 2.47
N THR A 577 6.54 -27.18 2.13
CA THR A 577 7.81 -27.71 1.60
C THR A 577 7.49 -28.60 0.39
N PRO A 578 8.49 -29.09 -0.38
CA PRO A 578 8.24 -30.06 -1.44
C PRO A 578 7.57 -31.35 -0.96
N GLU A 579 7.78 -31.72 0.30
CA GLU A 579 7.29 -32.99 0.86
C GLU A 579 5.98 -32.81 1.64
N TYR A 580 5.88 -31.74 2.44
CA TYR A 580 4.81 -31.59 3.42
C TYR A 580 4.18 -30.18 3.38
N THR A 581 2.86 -30.14 3.49
CA THR A 581 2.08 -28.90 3.67
C THR A 581 1.33 -28.96 4.99
N SER A 582 1.58 -28.00 5.90
CA SER A 582 0.80 -27.83 7.13
C SER A 582 0.01 -26.51 7.05
N TYR A 583 -1.31 -26.59 7.07
CA TYR A 583 -2.19 -25.42 6.93
C TYR A 583 -3.52 -25.63 7.67
N SER A 584 -3.97 -24.62 8.39
CA SER A 584 -5.25 -24.64 9.17
C SER A 584 -5.37 -25.86 10.12
N GLY A 585 -4.26 -26.25 10.77
CA GLY A 585 -4.23 -27.33 11.75
C GLY A 585 -4.21 -28.74 11.16
N ARG A 586 -4.10 -28.89 9.84
CA ARG A 586 -3.99 -30.18 9.14
C ARG A 586 -2.65 -30.27 8.41
N THR A 587 -2.21 -31.50 8.16
CA THR A 587 -0.96 -31.77 7.45
C THR A 587 -1.22 -32.71 6.28
N TYR A 588 -0.53 -32.46 5.16
CA TYR A 588 -0.71 -33.15 3.90
C TYR A 588 0.64 -33.49 3.27
N TYR A 589 0.68 -34.53 2.44
CA TYR A 589 1.76 -34.69 1.47
C TYR A 589 1.60 -33.66 0.36
N THR A 590 2.57 -32.78 0.16
CA THR A 590 2.50 -31.67 -0.79
C THR A 590 2.22 -32.12 -2.23
N LYS A 591 2.85 -33.23 -2.64
CA LYS A 591 2.74 -33.74 -4.00
C LYS A 591 1.36 -34.30 -4.34
N THR A 592 0.67 -34.93 -3.39
CA THR A 592 -0.59 -35.64 -3.61
C THR A 592 -1.81 -34.92 -3.05
N GLY A 593 -1.62 -34.05 -2.06
CA GLY A 593 -2.71 -33.43 -1.30
C GLY A 593 -3.39 -34.39 -0.32
N GLU A 594 -2.84 -35.60 -0.12
CA GLU A 594 -3.37 -36.60 0.83
C GLU A 594 -3.12 -36.16 2.26
N GLU A 595 -4.15 -36.19 3.10
CA GLU A 595 -4.07 -35.79 4.51
C GLU A 595 -3.34 -36.84 5.33
N ILE A 596 -2.36 -36.40 6.13
CA ILE A 596 -1.62 -37.24 7.08
C ILE A 596 -2.32 -37.22 8.42
N THR A 597 -3.15 -38.25 8.68
CA THR A 597 -3.96 -38.31 9.91
C THR A 597 -3.23 -39.01 11.07
N ASN A 598 -2.38 -39.98 10.80
CA ASN A 598 -1.61 -40.72 11.79
C ASN A 598 -0.17 -40.88 11.39
N PRO A 599 0.66 -39.82 11.51
CA PRO A 599 2.07 -39.88 11.14
C PRO A 599 2.85 -40.85 12.05
N ASP A 600 3.76 -41.63 11.47
CA ASP A 600 4.72 -42.39 12.23
C ASP A 600 5.72 -41.49 12.99
N GLU A 601 6.54 -42.05 13.85
CA GLU A 601 7.46 -41.27 14.70
C GLU A 601 8.48 -40.50 13.85
N THR A 602 8.96 -41.06 12.76
CA THR A 602 9.90 -40.41 11.83
C THR A 602 9.30 -39.21 11.15
N THR A 603 8.08 -39.38 10.64
CA THR A 603 7.31 -38.28 10.00
C THR A 603 7.01 -37.16 11.00
N LYS A 604 6.61 -37.48 12.23
CA LYS A 604 6.39 -36.48 13.28
C LYS A 604 7.66 -35.69 13.56
N GLU A 605 8.81 -36.37 13.74
CA GLU A 605 10.08 -35.69 13.99
C GLU A 605 10.47 -34.74 12.83
N GLN A 606 10.24 -35.15 11.58
CA GLN A 606 10.45 -34.29 10.41
C GLN A 606 9.54 -33.06 10.42
N LEU A 607 8.24 -33.25 10.64
CA LEU A 607 7.27 -32.17 10.71
C LEU A 607 7.59 -31.17 11.83
N ASP A 608 8.04 -31.67 12.99
CA ASP A 608 8.43 -30.80 14.11
C ASP A 608 9.67 -29.98 13.79
N LYS A 609 10.70 -30.58 13.16
CA LYS A 609 11.91 -29.86 12.71
C LYS A 609 11.56 -28.75 11.70
N ILE A 610 10.69 -29.02 10.72
CA ILE A 610 10.26 -28.03 9.73
C ILE A 610 9.50 -26.89 10.42
N ARG A 611 8.60 -27.22 11.34
CA ARG A 611 7.81 -26.25 12.11
C ARG A 611 8.70 -25.36 12.98
N GLU A 612 9.69 -25.94 13.65
CA GLU A 612 10.67 -25.19 14.44
C GLU A 612 11.49 -24.24 13.56
N ALA A 613 11.95 -24.68 12.39
CA ALA A 613 12.70 -23.86 11.45
C ALA A 613 11.86 -22.69 10.92
N ALA A 614 10.61 -22.95 10.51
CA ALA A 614 9.68 -21.92 10.05
C ALA A 614 9.37 -20.88 11.13
N ASN A 615 9.09 -21.32 12.36
CA ASN A 615 8.84 -20.43 13.49
C ASN A 615 10.07 -19.62 13.90
N LEU A 616 11.27 -20.20 13.81
CA LEU A 616 12.53 -19.52 14.10
C LEU A 616 12.78 -18.39 13.09
N GLN A 617 12.57 -18.63 11.79
CA GLN A 617 12.71 -17.62 10.75
C GLN A 617 11.80 -16.40 11.03
N LEU A 618 10.51 -16.65 11.35
CA LEU A 618 9.56 -15.60 11.71
C LEU A 618 10.01 -14.84 12.96
N LYS A 619 10.46 -15.54 14.00
CA LYS A 619 10.92 -14.94 15.26
C LYS A 619 12.15 -14.05 15.08
N ILE A 620 13.11 -14.48 14.26
CA ILE A 620 14.30 -13.67 13.95
C ILE A 620 13.90 -12.38 13.24
N SER A 621 13.06 -12.47 12.21
CA SER A 621 12.52 -11.29 11.52
C SER A 621 11.80 -10.34 12.48
N ASP A 622 10.94 -10.84 13.36
CA ASP A 622 10.23 -10.04 14.35
C ASP A 622 11.19 -9.33 15.32
N SER A 623 12.23 -10.03 15.78
CA SER A 623 13.22 -9.43 16.69
C SER A 623 13.99 -8.28 16.05
N ILE A 624 14.37 -8.41 14.76
CA ILE A 624 15.02 -7.35 13.99
C ILE A 624 14.11 -6.12 13.94
N GLN A 625 12.85 -6.32 13.57
CA GLN A 625 11.92 -5.23 13.33
C GLN A 625 11.44 -4.56 14.62
N THR A 626 10.95 -5.33 15.60
CA THR A 626 10.40 -4.76 16.84
C THR A 626 11.49 -4.18 17.75
N GLY A 627 12.68 -4.76 17.73
CA GLY A 627 13.86 -4.27 18.46
C GLY A 627 14.64 -3.17 17.74
N ASP A 628 14.34 -2.89 16.45
CA ASP A 628 15.19 -2.04 15.60
C ASP A 628 16.67 -2.46 15.68
N LEU A 629 16.94 -3.78 15.58
CA LEU A 629 18.26 -4.32 15.86
C LEU A 629 19.31 -3.88 14.84
N LEU A 630 18.90 -3.57 13.60
CA LEU A 630 19.81 -3.08 12.56
C LEU A 630 20.48 -1.75 12.94
N ARG A 631 19.94 -1.01 13.93
CA ARG A 631 20.60 0.20 14.44
C ARG A 631 21.94 -0.09 15.13
N PHE A 632 22.16 -1.32 15.61
CA PHE A 632 23.41 -1.76 16.26
C PHE A 632 24.38 -2.42 15.27
N TYR A 633 23.90 -2.82 14.08
CA TYR A 633 24.71 -3.53 13.12
C TYR A 633 25.77 -2.64 12.45
N THR A 634 27.02 -3.09 12.49
CA THR A 634 28.19 -2.42 11.91
C THR A 634 29.03 -3.37 11.04
N GLY A 635 28.50 -4.56 10.74
CA GLY A 635 29.22 -5.63 10.05
C GLY A 635 29.41 -5.44 8.55
N ASN A 636 28.87 -4.34 7.97
CA ASN A 636 29.09 -3.97 6.56
C ASN A 636 29.31 -2.47 6.40
N ASP A 637 29.75 -2.05 5.20
CA ASP A 637 30.01 -0.66 4.85
C ASP A 637 28.74 0.07 4.34
N LEU A 638 27.55 -0.53 4.47
CA LEU A 638 26.30 0.06 3.95
C LEU A 638 25.97 1.40 4.62
N GLY A 639 26.21 1.50 5.93
CA GLY A 639 25.82 2.66 6.73
C GLY A 639 24.31 2.70 7.03
N LYS A 640 23.80 3.87 7.36
CA LYS A 640 22.39 4.09 7.69
C LYS A 640 21.80 5.17 6.79
N VAL A 641 20.56 4.96 6.40
CA VAL A 641 19.79 5.99 5.68
C VAL A 641 19.50 7.16 6.60
N ASN A 642 19.73 8.37 6.13
CA ASN A 642 19.18 9.58 6.74
C ASN A 642 17.95 10.00 5.94
N PRO A 643 16.72 9.84 6.45
CA PRO A 643 15.49 10.15 5.70
C PRO A 643 15.34 11.62 5.32
N ASP A 644 16.05 12.53 6.00
CA ASP A 644 16.05 13.97 5.70
C ASP A 644 16.78 14.31 4.40
N ASP A 645 17.58 13.39 3.86
CA ASP A 645 18.25 13.54 2.56
C ASP A 645 17.28 13.34 1.38
N TYR A 646 16.06 12.84 1.63
CA TYR A 646 15.07 12.49 0.63
C TYR A 646 13.84 13.40 0.70
N SER A 647 13.55 14.08 -0.39
CA SER A 647 12.33 14.89 -0.54
C SER A 647 11.59 14.49 -1.80
N TYR A 648 10.29 14.24 -1.67
CA TYR A 648 9.44 13.86 -2.81
C TYR A 648 8.73 15.06 -3.46
N ASN A 649 8.92 16.25 -2.89
CA ASN A 649 8.40 17.47 -3.46
C ASN A 649 9.24 17.94 -4.65
N ASN A 650 8.57 18.39 -5.71
CA ASN A 650 9.25 18.91 -6.92
C ASN A 650 10.20 17.90 -7.60
N SER A 651 9.91 16.59 -7.54
CA SER A 651 10.75 15.51 -8.06
C SER A 651 11.15 15.72 -9.53
N MET A 652 10.23 16.18 -10.39
CA MET A 652 10.55 16.53 -11.78
C MET A 652 11.63 17.62 -11.88
N LYS A 653 11.56 18.65 -11.02
CA LYS A 653 12.57 19.72 -11.01
C LYS A 653 13.93 19.18 -10.60
N ALA A 654 13.95 18.25 -9.63
CA ALA A 654 15.19 17.59 -9.19
C ALA A 654 15.80 16.73 -10.30
N LEU A 655 15.00 15.92 -11.00
CA LEU A 655 15.45 15.12 -12.14
C LEU A 655 16.08 15.99 -13.23
N LYS A 656 15.39 17.03 -13.68
CA LYS A 656 15.90 17.97 -14.71
C LYS A 656 17.13 18.74 -14.26
N LYS A 657 17.28 19.02 -12.97
CA LYS A 657 18.48 19.65 -12.41
C LYS A 657 19.67 18.72 -12.55
N ILE A 658 19.53 17.43 -12.19
CA ILE A 658 20.59 16.43 -12.33
C ILE A 658 21.01 16.25 -13.79
N GLU A 659 20.06 16.17 -14.73
CA GLU A 659 20.36 16.11 -16.16
C GLU A 659 21.21 17.31 -16.62
N LYS A 660 20.79 18.51 -16.22
CA LYS A 660 21.52 19.74 -16.55
C LYS A 660 22.93 19.77 -15.93
N GLU A 661 23.10 19.32 -14.71
CA GLU A 661 24.40 19.24 -14.02
C GLU A 661 25.33 18.23 -14.67
N LYS A 662 24.80 17.10 -15.15
CA LYS A 662 25.57 16.07 -15.85
C LYS A 662 25.85 16.42 -17.31
N GLY A 663 25.02 17.23 -17.95
CA GLY A 663 25.19 17.62 -19.36
C GLY A 663 25.33 16.38 -20.26
N ASP A 664 26.43 16.34 -21.04
CA ASP A 664 26.74 15.23 -21.98
C ASP A 664 26.97 13.88 -21.27
N ALA A 665 27.24 13.89 -19.97
CA ALA A 665 27.39 12.66 -19.17
C ALA A 665 26.05 12.14 -18.62
N SER A 666 24.92 12.77 -18.95
CA SER A 666 23.60 12.31 -18.54
C SER A 666 23.25 10.97 -19.18
N THR A 667 22.86 10.00 -18.34
CA THR A 667 22.45 8.67 -18.76
C THR A 667 20.93 8.50 -18.82
N SER A 668 20.14 9.57 -18.62
CA SER A 668 18.69 9.50 -18.74
C SER A 668 18.27 9.18 -20.17
N LEU A 669 17.14 8.46 -20.32
CA LEU A 669 16.60 8.16 -21.65
C LEU A 669 16.28 9.44 -22.44
N TYR A 670 15.72 10.46 -21.78
CA TYR A 670 15.43 11.76 -22.38
C TYR A 670 16.68 12.39 -23.02
N SER A 671 17.79 12.44 -22.28
CA SER A 671 19.07 12.95 -22.82
C SER A 671 19.57 12.09 -23.96
N GLN A 672 19.53 10.77 -23.88
CA GLN A 672 19.95 9.83 -24.92
C GLN A 672 19.14 9.95 -26.22
N LYS A 673 17.84 10.36 -26.10
CA LYS A 673 16.95 10.60 -27.25
C LYS A 673 17.03 12.05 -27.78
N GLY A 674 18.11 12.77 -27.49
CA GLY A 674 18.32 14.14 -27.99
C GLY A 674 17.35 15.14 -27.34
N ASN A 675 17.00 14.96 -26.07
CA ASN A 675 16.07 15.78 -25.31
C ASN A 675 14.63 15.75 -25.87
N GLN A 676 14.22 14.59 -26.39
CA GLN A 676 12.85 14.35 -26.85
C GLN A 676 12.12 13.38 -25.92
N SER A 677 10.87 13.70 -25.59
CA SER A 677 10.03 12.83 -24.78
C SER A 677 9.64 11.55 -25.53
N THR A 678 9.59 10.46 -24.80
CA THR A 678 9.20 9.14 -25.31
C THR A 678 7.75 8.76 -24.95
N VAL A 679 6.99 9.64 -24.31
CA VAL A 679 5.57 9.38 -23.85
C VAL A 679 4.70 8.91 -25.01
N ASP A 680 4.88 9.46 -26.21
CA ASP A 680 4.08 9.12 -27.40
C ASP A 680 4.34 7.71 -27.94
N LEU A 681 5.39 7.04 -27.47
CA LEU A 681 5.66 5.64 -27.79
C LEU A 681 4.72 4.67 -27.04
N PHE A 682 4.13 5.12 -25.93
CA PHE A 682 3.21 4.30 -25.17
C PHE A 682 1.85 4.21 -25.89
N LYS A 683 1.45 2.97 -26.23
CA LYS A 683 0.18 2.64 -26.86
C LYS A 683 -0.51 1.60 -26.00
N ALA A 684 -1.72 1.90 -25.55
CA ALA A 684 -2.52 1.00 -24.73
C ALA A 684 -3.91 0.83 -25.35
N PRO A 685 -4.03 -0.02 -26.38
CA PRO A 685 -5.30 -0.23 -27.05
C PRO A 685 -6.34 -0.84 -26.09
N SER A 686 -7.60 -0.52 -26.31
CA SER A 686 -8.73 -1.11 -25.59
C SER A 686 -8.91 -2.60 -25.94
N TYR A 687 -9.65 -3.33 -25.13
CA TYR A 687 -9.97 -4.73 -25.42
C TYR A 687 -10.69 -4.89 -26.76
N LYS A 688 -11.60 -3.98 -27.08
CA LYS A 688 -12.34 -3.96 -28.36
C LYS A 688 -11.44 -3.74 -29.57
N GLU A 689 -10.41 -2.89 -29.43
CA GLU A 689 -9.43 -2.68 -30.50
C GLU A 689 -8.52 -3.90 -30.71
N LEU A 690 -8.24 -4.66 -29.64
CA LEU A 690 -7.45 -5.90 -29.71
C LEU A 690 -8.25 -7.09 -30.24
N HIS A 691 -9.59 -7.10 -30.04
CA HIS A 691 -10.47 -8.22 -30.38
C HIS A 691 -11.70 -7.78 -31.22
N PRO A 692 -11.51 -7.11 -32.37
CA PRO A 692 -12.62 -6.60 -33.18
C PRO A 692 -13.57 -7.69 -33.66
N GLU A 693 -13.07 -8.94 -33.79
CA GLU A 693 -13.86 -10.11 -34.21
C GLU A 693 -14.97 -10.47 -33.23
N GLN A 694 -14.79 -10.18 -31.93
CA GLN A 694 -15.79 -10.49 -30.90
C GLN A 694 -16.96 -9.47 -30.89
N PHE A 695 -16.79 -8.33 -31.55
CA PHE A 695 -17.75 -7.23 -31.58
C PHE A 695 -18.38 -7.02 -32.98
N SER A 696 -17.95 -7.76 -33.98
CA SER A 696 -18.41 -7.62 -35.40
C SER A 696 -19.77 -8.25 -35.71
N SER A 697 -20.40 -8.98 -34.78
CA SER A 697 -21.63 -9.72 -35.04
C SER A 697 -22.94 -9.01 -34.71
N SER A 698 -22.94 -7.71 -34.31
CA SER A 698 -24.16 -7.00 -33.94
C SER A 698 -24.71 -6.02 -35.00
N SER A 699 -24.13 -5.97 -36.23
CA SER A 699 -24.54 -4.99 -37.25
C SER A 699 -25.16 -5.61 -38.55
N SER A 700 -25.53 -6.92 -38.55
CA SER A 700 -26.14 -7.54 -39.71
C SER A 700 -27.50 -8.17 -39.42
N SER A 701 -28.47 -7.40 -38.92
CA SER A 701 -29.89 -7.78 -39.01
C SER A 701 -30.80 -6.57 -38.79
N SER A 702 -30.86 -5.66 -39.76
CA SER A 702 -32.04 -4.84 -40.06
C SER A 702 -31.77 -3.96 -41.27
N ASP A 703 -31.90 -4.56 -42.48
CA ASP A 703 -32.30 -3.83 -43.67
C ASP A 703 -32.79 -4.89 -44.66
N ASP A 704 -34.10 -5.13 -44.61
CA ASP A 704 -34.92 -5.41 -45.81
C ASP A 704 -36.39 -5.41 -45.42
N SER A 705 -37.04 -4.27 -45.67
CA SER A 705 -38.42 -4.22 -46.21
C SER A 705 -38.79 -2.79 -46.60
N SER A 706 -38.61 -2.55 -47.87
CA SER A 706 -39.40 -1.82 -48.84
C SER A 706 -40.46 -0.82 -48.41
N SER A 707 -40.32 0.30 -49.06
CA SER A 707 -41.24 1.02 -49.93
C SER A 707 -42.14 2.13 -49.39
N SER A 708 -41.87 3.26 -49.98
CA SER A 708 -42.79 4.23 -50.63
C SER A 708 -43.64 5.14 -49.77
N SER A 709 -43.43 6.33 -50.07
CA SER A 709 -44.32 7.46 -50.48
C SER A 709 -44.43 8.66 -49.56
N SER A 710 -43.89 9.72 -50.10
CA SER A 710 -44.48 11.02 -50.35
C SER A 710 -44.84 11.95 -49.18
N SER A 711 -44.18 13.07 -49.27
CA SER A 711 -44.67 14.44 -49.32
C SER A 711 -45.02 15.22 -48.04
N SER A 712 -44.33 16.33 -47.97
CA SER A 712 -44.76 17.69 -47.71
C SER A 712 -44.86 18.23 -46.30
N SER A 713 -44.00 19.17 -46.09
CA SER A 713 -44.22 20.57 -45.74
C SER A 713 -44.52 20.98 -44.31
N SER A 714 -43.70 21.88 -43.92
CA SER A 714 -43.95 23.19 -43.24
C SER A 714 -44.05 23.22 -41.71
N SER A 715 -43.06 23.88 -41.18
CA SER A 715 -43.10 25.14 -40.45
C SER A 715 -43.69 25.20 -39.04
N GLU A 716 -42.85 25.76 -38.23
CA GLU A 716 -43.01 26.87 -37.27
C GLU A 716 -43.34 26.56 -35.80
N LYS A 717 -42.38 27.02 -35.03
CA LYS A 717 -42.46 27.86 -33.81
C LYS A 717 -43.41 27.47 -32.67
N LYS A 718 -42.91 27.14 -31.56
CA LYS A 718 -42.73 28.03 -30.41
C LYS A 718 -41.86 27.40 -29.37
#